data_b0f233fa28d608041caedb95b4ac63b2
#
_entry.id   b0f233fa28d608041caedb95b4ac63b2
#
_cell.length_a   1.000
_cell.length_b   1.000
_cell.length_c   1.000
_cell.angle_alpha   90.00
_cell.angle_beta   90.00
_cell.angle_gamma   90.00
#
_symmetry.space_group_name_H-M   'P 1'
#
loop_
_entity.id
_entity.type
_entity.pdbx_description
1 polymer ?
#
loop_
_entity_poly.entity_id
_entity_poly.type
_entity_poly.pdbx_seq_one_letter_code
_entity_poly.pdbx_strand_id
1 'polypeptide(L)'
;MNIFKNLCIGIGVLCLASCASRTPVAQEMDLTQYVHPNIGTVHSRWFFYTPAAVPFGMAKLGASTNGTYGNEQGWEAVGYDETHTSIDGFPCMHEFQIGGILLMPTVGAVKNIPGKLETPDEGYRSRFDKKDEYATPGYYSVLLKDYQVKVELTATERVGFQRYTFPKSDSSHVIMDIGNRLGESGNVRDAYIKQVDESTIEGYVVTEPEYVKKYQAGATVPMYFYAKLSQSPNSVNVLFRGKDLMEKTEIKGAGAMMVLNYDTSKDQVIDLKIGLSYTSIENAKLNLEKEAENLSFDEAKALAKEKWNDALNRIVVSGGTEESRIKFYTGLYHALLGRGLASDVNGAYPKNDGSIGQIKLKQDGTPEYNHYNTDAIWGGYWNLTNLWAIAYPEYYNDWVQSQVIMYKDAGWLGDGIAASKYVSGVGTNMVSIALAGAYNSGIRDFDVETAYQAALKNELEWKGRIEGAGKMDVRQFVERGYVPYNNDVFFGTHDKGSSFSVSHTLEYSFSAYAVAQWAKVLGKQDDYKRLMELSTGWAKLFDDESKVVHPRVESGEFIDNFNPLEPWRGFQEGNAVQYTFFVPQDPEGLIQRVGNDLFNNRLDSIFTEARKSIFGGGKVTYAFSGLQSPYNHGNQPNLHISWLFNFSGKPYLTQKWTRLICDEFYGVTGEHGYGYGQDEDQGQLGAWYVLAGMGLFDVQGGVCDKPTFQIGSPLFDKVEIKLNPQYAKGKSFVIEVENNTPDAYYIQSAEFNGKPLNDCWIYREDFFKGGTLKLKMGNTPNVEWGKDVLPYYGK
;
A
#
# COMPACT_ATOMS: atom_id res chain seq x y z
N MET A 1 88.99 -26.96 -31.92
CA MET A 1 89.09 -28.30 -31.33
C MET A 1 88.04 -28.29 -30.21
N ASN A 2 86.96 -29.12 -30.31
CA ASN A 2 85.87 -29.42 -29.41
C ASN A 2 84.80 -28.32 -29.25
N ILE A 3 83.75 -28.33 -29.92
CA ILE A 3 82.48 -29.07 -30.00
C ILE A 3 81.89 -29.41 -28.62
N PHE A 4 80.84 -28.64 -28.32
CA PHE A 4 79.72 -29.14 -27.47
C PHE A 4 78.38 -28.58 -28.01
N LYS A 5 77.57 -29.55 -28.35
CA LYS A 5 76.20 -29.34 -28.76
C LYS A 5 75.34 -29.20 -27.52
N ASN A 6 74.54 -28.12 -27.46
CA ASN A 6 73.48 -28.00 -26.46
C ASN A 6 72.11 -28.41 -27.06
N LEU A 7 71.52 -29.36 -26.40
CA LEU A 7 70.20 -29.92 -26.65
C LEU A 7 69.14 -29.08 -25.92
N CYS A 8 68.34 -28.29 -26.61
CA CYS A 8 67.22 -27.63 -26.00
C CYS A 8 65.96 -28.54 -25.99
N ILE A 9 65.52 -28.94 -24.82
CA ILE A 9 64.27 -29.65 -24.57
C ILE A 9 63.19 -28.59 -24.47
N GLY A 10 62.29 -28.49 -25.45
CA GLY A 10 61.13 -27.67 -25.41
C GLY A 10 60.04 -28.34 -24.55
N ILE A 11 59.65 -27.70 -23.43
CA ILE A 11 58.45 -28.04 -22.66
C ILE A 11 57.28 -27.24 -23.26
N GLY A 12 56.44 -27.95 -24.03
CA GLY A 12 55.16 -27.38 -24.49
C GLY A 12 54.14 -27.35 -23.35
N VAL A 13 53.84 -26.13 -22.86
CA VAL A 13 52.72 -25.94 -21.94
C VAL A 13 51.44 -25.91 -22.79
N LEU A 14 50.66 -26.99 -22.73
CA LEU A 14 49.29 -26.97 -23.23
C LEU A 14 48.43 -26.14 -22.29
N CYS A 15 48.10 -24.89 -22.67
CA CYS A 15 47.02 -24.14 -22.06
C CYS A 15 45.68 -24.72 -22.55
N LEU A 16 45.07 -25.56 -21.73
CA LEU A 16 43.68 -25.92 -21.87
C LEU A 16 42.85 -24.67 -21.49
N ALA A 17 42.44 -23.89 -22.51
CA ALA A 17 41.43 -22.88 -22.34
C ALA A 17 40.08 -23.61 -22.09
N SER A 18 39.68 -23.75 -20.80
CA SER A 18 38.33 -24.13 -20.47
C SER A 18 37.39 -22.97 -20.84
N CYS A 19 36.78 -23.03 -22.00
CA CYS A 19 35.57 -22.26 -22.30
C CYS A 19 34.47 -22.74 -21.36
N ALA A 20 34.39 -22.14 -20.16
CA ALA A 20 33.16 -22.21 -19.42
C ALA A 20 32.12 -21.48 -20.25
N SER A 21 31.25 -22.24 -20.87
CA SER A 21 30.03 -21.72 -21.49
C SER A 21 29.24 -21.03 -20.36
N ARG A 22 29.33 -19.72 -20.23
CA ARG A 22 28.37 -18.95 -19.46
C ARG A 22 27.03 -19.23 -20.13
N THR A 23 26.18 -20.01 -19.47
CA THR A 23 24.77 -20.07 -19.79
C THR A 23 24.31 -18.62 -19.89
N PRO A 24 23.63 -18.20 -20.99
CA PRO A 24 23.09 -16.86 -21.05
C PRO A 24 22.18 -16.70 -19.82
N VAL A 25 22.46 -15.76 -18.96
CA VAL A 25 21.51 -15.29 -17.96
C VAL A 25 20.31 -14.85 -18.77
N ALA A 26 19.18 -15.51 -18.61
CA ALA A 26 17.95 -15.09 -19.28
C ALA A 26 17.77 -13.61 -18.97
N GLN A 27 17.78 -12.77 -19.99
CA GLN A 27 17.62 -11.34 -19.84
C GLN A 27 16.25 -11.13 -19.20
N GLU A 28 16.22 -10.55 -17.99
CA GLU A 28 14.96 -10.25 -17.31
C GLU A 28 14.11 -9.35 -18.20
N MET A 29 12.82 -9.63 -18.27
CA MET A 29 11.91 -8.83 -19.07
C MET A 29 11.76 -7.44 -18.46
N ASP A 30 11.70 -6.41 -19.30
CA ASP A 30 11.31 -5.07 -18.85
C ASP A 30 9.80 -5.02 -18.61
N LEU A 31 9.40 -5.31 -17.38
CA LEU A 31 8.00 -5.33 -16.97
C LEU A 31 7.46 -3.93 -16.63
N THR A 32 8.33 -2.93 -16.50
CA THR A 32 7.91 -1.55 -16.27
C THR A 32 7.07 -0.99 -17.42
N GLN A 33 7.20 -1.55 -18.62
CA GLN A 33 6.41 -1.18 -19.79
C GLN A 33 4.89 -1.43 -19.64
N TYR A 34 4.49 -2.33 -18.75
CA TYR A 34 3.08 -2.63 -18.46
C TYR A 34 2.52 -1.80 -17.30
N VAL A 35 3.32 -0.99 -16.65
CA VAL A 35 2.86 -0.15 -15.54
C VAL A 35 2.43 1.21 -16.07
N HIS A 36 1.19 1.56 -15.84
CA HIS A 36 0.62 2.85 -16.20
C HIS A 36 0.25 3.64 -14.92
N PRO A 37 1.15 4.50 -14.40
CA PRO A 37 0.92 5.19 -13.12
C PRO A 37 -0.32 6.09 -13.09
N ASN A 38 -0.84 6.50 -14.25
CA ASN A 38 -2.02 7.35 -14.36
C ASN A 38 -3.36 6.61 -14.17
N ILE A 39 -3.36 5.27 -14.11
CA ILE A 39 -4.59 4.51 -13.87
C ILE A 39 -5.17 4.89 -12.49
N GLY A 40 -6.44 5.30 -12.46
CA GLY A 40 -7.14 5.64 -11.22
C GLY A 40 -6.84 7.03 -10.67
N THR A 41 -6.27 7.96 -11.44
CA THR A 41 -5.91 9.30 -10.97
C THR A 41 -6.99 10.36 -11.16
N VAL A 42 -8.17 10.01 -11.68
CA VAL A 42 -9.33 10.90 -11.74
C VAL A 42 -10.13 10.78 -10.46
N HIS A 43 -10.19 11.86 -9.68
CA HIS A 43 -10.87 11.92 -8.37
C HIS A 43 -10.47 10.78 -7.43
N SER A 44 -9.23 10.35 -7.53
CA SER A 44 -8.69 9.26 -6.74
C SER A 44 -8.71 9.58 -5.25
N ARG A 45 -9.06 8.59 -4.46
CA ARG A 45 -9.01 8.63 -3.02
C ARG A 45 -8.00 7.60 -2.52
N TRP A 46 -7.08 8.06 -1.64
CA TRP A 46 -6.07 7.21 -0.99
C TRP A 46 -5.03 6.55 -1.91
N PHE A 47 -5.05 6.87 -3.20
CA PHE A 47 -3.97 6.57 -4.12
C PHE A 47 -3.13 7.82 -4.40
N PHE A 48 -1.87 7.82 -3.95
CA PHE A 48 -0.96 8.95 -4.08
C PHE A 48 -0.15 8.84 -5.37
N TYR A 49 -0.37 9.78 -6.28
CA TYR A 49 0.32 9.81 -7.56
C TYR A 49 1.75 10.31 -7.40
N THR A 50 2.66 9.39 -7.16
CA THR A 50 4.09 9.64 -6.96
C THR A 50 4.95 8.76 -7.86
N PRO A 51 4.86 8.90 -9.19
CA PRO A 51 5.54 8.02 -10.14
C PRO A 51 7.07 8.05 -10.02
N ALA A 52 7.65 9.15 -9.57
CA ALA A 52 9.08 9.29 -9.34
C ALA A 52 9.46 8.86 -7.90
N ALA A 53 9.14 7.62 -7.56
CA ALA A 53 9.51 6.94 -6.33
C ALA A 53 10.09 5.57 -6.64
N VAL A 54 10.85 4.97 -5.72
CA VAL A 54 11.23 3.56 -5.78
C VAL A 54 10.29 2.73 -4.89
N PRO A 55 10.24 1.39 -5.03
CA PRO A 55 9.41 0.55 -4.17
C PRO A 55 9.63 0.87 -2.69
N PHE A 56 8.52 1.16 -1.97
CA PHE A 56 8.50 1.49 -0.54
C PHE A 56 9.39 2.68 -0.10
N GLY A 57 9.86 3.53 -1.00
CA GLY A 57 10.77 4.64 -0.70
C GLY A 57 10.15 5.73 0.18
N MET A 58 11.00 6.47 0.92
CA MET A 58 10.66 7.71 1.63
C MET A 58 10.45 8.86 0.64
N ALA A 59 11.35 8.97 -0.34
CA ALA A 59 11.25 9.98 -1.38
C ALA A 59 10.13 9.61 -2.36
N LYS A 60 9.06 10.42 -2.37
CA LYS A 60 7.87 10.22 -3.18
C LYS A 60 7.53 11.49 -3.91
N LEU A 61 7.98 11.57 -5.17
CA LEU A 61 7.86 12.76 -6.01
C LEU A 61 6.82 12.54 -7.11
N GLY A 62 6.10 13.60 -7.38
CA GLY A 62 5.12 13.69 -8.45
C GLY A 62 4.67 15.13 -8.62
N ALA A 63 3.75 15.38 -9.55
CA ALA A 63 3.12 16.67 -9.67
C ALA A 63 2.03 16.84 -8.60
N SER A 64 1.92 18.06 -8.04
CA SER A 64 0.74 18.51 -7.31
C SER A 64 -0.08 19.42 -8.21
N THR A 65 -1.37 19.11 -8.35
CA THR A 65 -2.32 19.93 -9.09
C THR A 65 -3.29 20.66 -8.19
N ASN A 66 -3.49 20.15 -6.96
CA ASN A 66 -4.29 20.79 -5.93
C ASN A 66 -3.85 20.34 -4.54
N GLY A 67 -3.07 21.13 -3.87
CA GLY A 67 -2.65 20.89 -2.48
C GLY A 67 -3.73 21.20 -1.43
N THR A 68 -4.91 21.67 -1.83
CA THR A 68 -5.98 21.97 -0.89
C THR A 68 -6.69 20.70 -0.43
N TYR A 69 -6.79 20.51 0.88
CA TYR A 69 -7.55 19.40 1.44
C TYR A 69 -9.04 19.57 1.19
N GLY A 70 -9.65 18.48 0.72
CA GLY A 70 -11.07 18.43 0.41
C GLY A 70 -11.38 19.03 -0.97
N ASN A 71 -11.85 18.19 -1.86
CA ASN A 71 -12.47 18.58 -3.11
C ASN A 71 -13.97 18.76 -2.93
N GLU A 72 -14.73 18.95 -4.03
CA GLU A 72 -16.18 18.97 -4.02
C GLU A 72 -16.78 17.68 -3.48
N GLN A 73 -16.08 16.55 -3.60
CA GLN A 73 -16.43 15.23 -3.06
C GLN A 73 -16.00 15.06 -1.59
N GLY A 74 -15.23 15.99 -1.04
CA GLY A 74 -14.84 16.05 0.37
C GLY A 74 -13.57 15.30 0.76
N TRP A 75 -12.86 14.62 -0.15
CA TRP A 75 -11.84 13.66 0.23
C TRP A 75 -10.56 13.62 -0.62
N GLU A 76 -10.30 14.58 -1.47
CA GLU A 76 -9.07 14.57 -2.27
C GLU A 76 -7.85 14.91 -1.39
N ALA A 77 -7.16 13.87 -0.98
CA ALA A 77 -5.94 13.96 -0.23
C ALA A 77 -4.68 13.84 -1.09
N VAL A 78 -4.84 13.42 -2.32
CA VAL A 78 -3.77 12.88 -3.16
C VAL A 78 -2.94 13.93 -3.93
N GLY A 79 -3.39 15.20 -3.93
CA GLY A 79 -2.66 16.32 -4.52
C GLY A 79 -2.62 16.35 -6.05
N TYR A 80 -2.94 15.28 -6.75
CA TYR A 80 -2.98 15.19 -8.22
C TYR A 80 -4.32 14.64 -8.70
N ASP A 81 -4.86 15.27 -9.72
CA ASP A 81 -6.03 14.78 -10.45
C ASP A 81 -5.79 14.93 -11.94
N GLU A 82 -6.00 13.87 -12.72
CA GLU A 82 -5.77 13.86 -14.16
C GLU A 82 -6.67 14.86 -14.91
N THR A 83 -7.80 15.26 -14.38
CA THR A 83 -8.69 16.26 -14.97
C THR A 83 -8.19 17.69 -14.80
N HIS A 84 -7.24 17.92 -13.89
CA HIS A 84 -6.68 19.25 -13.66
C HIS A 84 -5.73 19.68 -14.80
N THR A 85 -5.68 20.97 -15.05
CA THR A 85 -4.94 21.55 -16.17
C THR A 85 -3.75 22.41 -15.76
N SER A 86 -3.47 22.51 -14.46
CA SER A 86 -2.33 23.28 -13.96
C SER A 86 -1.69 22.61 -12.75
N ILE A 87 -0.38 22.74 -12.63
CA ILE A 87 0.46 22.20 -11.57
C ILE A 87 0.87 23.34 -10.65
N ASP A 88 0.77 23.16 -9.33
CA ASP A 88 1.21 24.13 -8.33
C ASP A 88 2.58 23.81 -7.73
N GLY A 89 3.17 22.67 -8.05
CA GLY A 89 4.55 22.33 -7.71
C GLY A 89 4.82 20.84 -7.65
N PHE A 90 6.03 20.52 -7.17
CA PHE A 90 6.57 19.17 -7.12
C PHE A 90 7.07 18.89 -5.71
N PRO A 91 6.25 18.25 -4.86
CA PRO A 91 6.65 17.85 -3.51
C PRO A 91 7.70 16.73 -3.57
N CYS A 92 8.59 16.67 -2.57
CA CYS A 92 9.56 15.60 -2.39
C CYS A 92 9.03 14.46 -1.53
N MET A 93 8.06 14.75 -0.66
CA MET A 93 7.34 13.80 0.17
C MET A 93 5.86 14.02 -0.03
N HIS A 94 5.14 12.99 -0.48
CA HIS A 94 3.70 13.03 -0.64
C HIS A 94 3.11 11.65 -0.43
N GLU A 95 2.51 11.45 0.74
CA GLU A 95 1.99 10.18 1.18
C GLU A 95 0.88 10.41 2.22
N PHE A 96 0.17 9.36 2.63
CA PHE A 96 -0.87 9.42 3.65
C PHE A 96 -0.42 10.17 4.90
N GLN A 97 -1.07 11.29 5.21
CA GLN A 97 -0.75 12.21 6.29
C GLN A 97 0.62 12.91 6.17
N ILE A 98 1.34 12.73 5.09
CA ILE A 98 2.67 13.28 4.89
C ILE A 98 2.70 14.05 3.57
N GLY A 99 3.16 15.28 3.62
CA GLY A 99 3.34 16.07 2.42
C GLY A 99 4.14 17.34 2.71
N GLY A 100 5.16 17.60 1.92
CA GLY A 100 6.00 18.76 2.12
C GLY A 100 7.17 18.88 1.16
N ILE A 101 7.92 19.96 1.35
CA ILE A 101 9.12 20.30 0.57
C ILE A 101 8.76 20.43 -0.91
N LEU A 102 7.87 21.38 -1.22
CA LEU A 102 7.38 21.65 -2.55
C LEU A 102 8.30 22.62 -3.28
N LEU A 103 8.66 22.26 -4.51
CA LEU A 103 9.47 23.09 -5.40
C LEU A 103 8.69 23.42 -6.68
N MET A 104 8.92 24.63 -7.22
CA MET A 104 8.31 25.07 -8.47
C MET A 104 9.29 25.92 -9.28
N PRO A 105 9.72 25.47 -10.47
CA PRO A 105 10.52 26.30 -11.37
C PRO A 105 9.63 27.30 -12.14
N THR A 106 10.09 28.54 -12.24
CA THR A 106 9.36 29.64 -12.88
C THR A 106 10.29 30.53 -13.68
N VAL A 107 9.73 31.35 -14.59
CA VAL A 107 10.47 32.34 -15.40
C VAL A 107 9.71 33.67 -15.37
N GLY A 108 10.44 34.78 -15.26
CA GLY A 108 9.88 36.13 -15.23
C GLY A 108 9.59 36.63 -13.82
N ALA A 109 8.56 37.43 -13.62
CA ALA A 109 8.25 37.99 -12.32
C ALA A 109 7.90 36.92 -11.28
N VAL A 110 8.55 36.94 -10.12
CA VAL A 110 8.29 36.05 -9.02
C VAL A 110 6.90 36.30 -8.43
N LYS A 111 6.10 35.24 -8.35
CA LYS A 111 4.81 35.26 -7.64
C LYS A 111 4.97 34.55 -6.28
N ASN A 112 4.28 35.03 -5.28
CA ASN A 112 4.49 34.66 -3.88
C ASN A 112 3.38 33.80 -3.26
N ILE A 113 2.46 33.31 -4.11
CA ILE A 113 1.39 32.34 -3.76
C ILE A 113 1.24 31.29 -4.86
N PRO A 114 0.73 30.10 -4.60
CA PRO A 114 0.51 29.08 -5.62
C PRO A 114 -0.56 29.44 -6.67
N GLY A 115 -1.54 30.28 -6.33
CA GLY A 115 -2.75 30.48 -7.13
C GLY A 115 -3.77 29.36 -6.94
N LYS A 116 -4.86 29.39 -7.71
CA LYS A 116 -5.95 28.40 -7.65
C LYS A 116 -6.12 27.73 -9.02
N LEU A 117 -6.78 26.57 -9.04
CA LEU A 117 -7.11 25.89 -10.30
C LEU A 117 -7.90 26.78 -11.26
N GLU A 118 -8.89 27.51 -10.73
CA GLU A 118 -9.80 28.39 -11.49
C GLU A 118 -9.11 29.69 -11.94
N THR A 119 -8.09 30.12 -11.21
CA THR A 119 -7.36 31.38 -11.46
C THR A 119 -5.84 31.17 -11.41
N PRO A 120 -5.27 30.35 -12.31
CA PRO A 120 -3.84 29.98 -12.27
C PRO A 120 -2.92 31.19 -12.42
N ASP A 121 -3.35 32.23 -13.12
CA ASP A 121 -2.57 33.46 -13.36
C ASP A 121 -2.33 34.31 -12.10
N GLU A 122 -3.09 34.08 -11.02
CA GLU A 122 -2.92 34.79 -9.73
C GLU A 122 -1.72 34.30 -8.93
N GLY A 123 -1.16 33.11 -9.26
CA GLY A 123 -0.05 32.49 -8.54
C GLY A 123 1.08 31.99 -9.44
N TYR A 124 2.03 31.27 -8.84
CA TYR A 124 3.17 30.70 -9.53
C TYR A 124 2.85 29.37 -10.22
N ARG A 125 1.66 28.78 -10.06
CA ARG A 125 1.29 27.54 -10.78
C ARG A 125 1.36 27.72 -12.28
N SER A 126 1.57 26.63 -13.01
CA SER A 126 1.66 26.64 -14.47
C SER A 126 0.68 25.67 -15.10
N ARG A 127 0.08 26.08 -16.19
CA ARG A 127 -0.68 25.18 -17.06
C ARG A 127 0.25 24.15 -17.69
N PHE A 128 -0.30 23.00 -18.04
CA PHE A 128 0.39 21.93 -18.78
C PHE A 128 -0.59 21.22 -19.72
N ASP A 129 -0.06 20.52 -20.71
CA ASP A 129 -0.85 19.65 -21.59
C ASP A 129 -0.54 18.18 -21.26
N LYS A 130 -1.57 17.33 -21.20
CA LYS A 130 -1.39 15.89 -20.92
C LYS A 130 -0.48 15.16 -21.91
N LYS A 131 -0.44 15.59 -23.16
CA LYS A 131 0.48 15.04 -24.18
C LYS A 131 1.97 15.31 -23.88
N ASP A 132 2.27 16.31 -23.07
CA ASP A 132 3.62 16.72 -22.66
C ASP A 132 3.96 16.21 -21.26
N GLU A 133 3.08 15.39 -20.67
CA GLU A 133 3.27 14.69 -19.42
C GLU A 133 3.64 13.23 -19.68
N TYR A 134 4.63 12.71 -18.97
CA TYR A 134 5.06 11.33 -19.06
C TYR A 134 5.40 10.76 -17.68
N ALA A 135 4.85 9.61 -17.37
CA ALA A 135 5.08 8.89 -16.12
C ALA A 135 5.38 7.41 -16.38
N THR A 136 6.35 6.89 -15.66
CA THR A 136 6.68 5.46 -15.60
C THR A 136 7.24 5.17 -14.20
N PRO A 137 7.25 3.91 -13.73
CA PRO A 137 7.82 3.60 -12.43
C PRO A 137 9.24 4.16 -12.25
N GLY A 138 9.43 4.98 -11.24
CA GLY A 138 10.72 5.63 -10.94
C GLY A 138 11.01 6.92 -11.70
N TYR A 139 10.09 7.41 -12.54
CA TYR A 139 10.34 8.62 -13.31
C TYR A 139 9.04 9.35 -13.70
N TYR A 140 9.13 10.70 -13.65
CA TYR A 140 8.07 11.60 -14.11
C TYR A 140 8.67 12.74 -14.90
N SER A 141 7.98 13.24 -15.91
CA SER A 141 8.33 14.50 -16.59
C SER A 141 7.11 15.23 -17.14
N VAL A 142 7.21 16.57 -17.20
CA VAL A 142 6.17 17.43 -17.74
C VAL A 142 6.76 18.74 -18.27
N LEU A 143 6.12 19.36 -19.27
CA LEU A 143 6.42 20.72 -19.71
C LEU A 143 5.46 21.71 -19.05
N LEU A 144 5.99 22.61 -18.24
CA LEU A 144 5.26 23.75 -17.66
C LEU A 144 5.06 24.80 -18.74
N LYS A 145 3.83 24.93 -19.23
CA LYS A 145 3.50 25.72 -20.43
C LYS A 145 3.71 27.21 -20.29
N ASP A 146 3.34 27.76 -19.11
CA ASP A 146 3.42 29.21 -18.88
C ASP A 146 4.86 29.70 -18.74
N TYR A 147 5.77 28.79 -18.34
CA TYR A 147 7.20 29.09 -18.14
C TYR A 147 8.13 28.46 -19.18
N GLN A 148 7.61 27.55 -20.01
CA GLN A 148 8.41 26.77 -20.96
C GLN A 148 9.56 26.03 -20.30
N VAL A 149 9.34 25.54 -19.04
CA VAL A 149 10.30 24.75 -18.28
C VAL A 149 9.91 23.27 -18.35
N LYS A 150 10.84 22.43 -18.81
CA LYS A 150 10.70 20.98 -18.65
C LYS A 150 11.14 20.57 -17.25
N VAL A 151 10.28 19.89 -16.55
CA VAL A 151 10.55 19.26 -15.24
C VAL A 151 10.72 17.77 -15.42
N GLU A 152 11.74 17.19 -14.76
CA GLU A 152 11.99 15.76 -14.71
C GLU A 152 12.28 15.36 -13.26
N LEU A 153 11.67 14.26 -12.80
CA LEU A 153 11.76 13.77 -11.43
C LEU A 153 12.18 12.30 -11.41
N THR A 154 13.02 11.94 -10.44
CA THR A 154 13.33 10.55 -10.08
C THR A 154 13.73 10.48 -8.60
N ALA A 155 13.96 9.29 -8.06
CA ALA A 155 14.34 9.13 -6.65
C ALA A 155 15.21 7.89 -6.40
N THR A 156 15.97 7.94 -5.31
CA THR A 156 16.40 6.76 -4.54
C THR A 156 15.44 6.55 -3.36
N GLU A 157 15.79 5.71 -2.40
CA GLU A 157 14.91 5.44 -1.25
C GLU A 157 14.63 6.69 -0.41
N ARG A 158 15.65 7.54 -0.19
CA ARG A 158 15.58 8.71 0.71
C ARG A 158 16.00 10.02 0.03
N VAL A 159 16.29 9.99 -1.27
CA VAL A 159 16.75 11.18 -1.98
C VAL A 159 15.89 11.42 -3.21
N GLY A 160 15.27 12.60 -3.27
CA GLY A 160 14.58 13.08 -4.44
C GLY A 160 15.55 13.79 -5.40
N PHE A 161 15.36 13.56 -6.69
CA PHE A 161 16.09 14.23 -7.76
C PHE A 161 15.11 15.02 -8.62
N GLN A 162 15.39 16.29 -8.80
CA GLN A 162 14.61 17.16 -9.68
C GLN A 162 15.55 17.82 -10.69
N ARG A 163 15.21 17.72 -11.98
CA ARG A 163 15.90 18.39 -13.07
C ARG A 163 14.96 19.38 -13.74
N TYR A 164 15.42 20.61 -13.91
CA TYR A 164 14.71 21.67 -14.61
C TYR A 164 15.48 22.12 -15.84
N THR A 165 14.86 22.02 -17.00
CA THR A 165 15.42 22.60 -18.25
C THR A 165 14.66 23.86 -18.58
N PHE A 166 15.30 24.99 -18.32
CA PHE A 166 14.73 26.33 -18.55
C PHE A 166 14.87 26.77 -19.99
N PRO A 167 14.04 27.68 -20.48
CA PRO A 167 14.35 28.47 -21.65
C PRO A 167 15.54 29.41 -21.36
N LYS A 168 16.13 30.02 -22.40
CA LYS A 168 17.13 31.07 -22.20
C LYS A 168 16.47 32.29 -21.58
N SER A 169 16.88 32.67 -20.38
CA SER A 169 16.33 33.81 -19.63
C SER A 169 17.35 34.32 -18.61
N ASP A 170 17.35 35.62 -18.36
CA ASP A 170 18.05 36.26 -17.25
C ASP A 170 17.23 36.31 -15.96
N SER A 171 16.00 35.76 -15.99
CA SER A 171 15.05 35.79 -14.88
C SER A 171 14.37 34.42 -14.71
N SER A 172 15.17 33.41 -14.38
CA SER A 172 14.75 32.06 -14.06
C SER A 172 14.81 31.84 -12.55
N HIS A 173 13.85 31.09 -12.01
CA HIS A 173 13.72 30.91 -10.56
C HIS A 173 13.39 29.47 -10.21
N VAL A 174 13.89 28.99 -9.06
CA VAL A 174 13.35 27.82 -8.36
C VAL A 174 12.74 28.31 -7.04
N ILE A 175 11.44 28.23 -6.92
CA ILE A 175 10.70 28.54 -5.70
C ILE A 175 10.66 27.29 -4.84
N MET A 176 11.14 27.36 -3.60
CA MET A 176 10.98 26.34 -2.56
C MET A 176 9.91 26.82 -1.59
N ASP A 177 8.65 26.42 -1.79
CA ASP A 177 7.52 26.77 -0.94
C ASP A 177 7.28 25.66 0.11
N ILE A 178 8.15 25.63 1.11
CA ILE A 178 8.04 24.66 2.21
C ILE A 178 6.90 24.97 3.18
N GLY A 179 6.32 26.15 3.09
CA GLY A 179 5.13 26.54 3.85
C GLY A 179 3.80 26.18 3.19
N ASN A 180 3.80 25.47 2.04
CA ASN A 180 2.58 25.07 1.37
C ASN A 180 1.92 23.86 2.05
N ARG A 181 0.61 23.95 2.26
CA ARG A 181 -0.20 22.79 2.65
C ARG A 181 -0.32 21.84 1.46
N LEU A 182 -0.13 20.55 1.70
CA LEU A 182 -0.28 19.48 0.72
C LEU A 182 -1.31 18.47 1.23
N GLY A 183 -2.53 18.56 0.74
CA GLY A 183 -3.60 17.62 1.05
C GLY A 183 -3.75 17.40 2.55
N GLU A 184 -3.76 16.15 2.96
CA GLU A 184 -3.93 15.71 4.35
C GLU A 184 -2.75 15.98 5.26
N SER A 185 -1.59 16.40 4.73
CA SER A 185 -0.47 16.80 5.59
C SER A 185 -0.84 17.94 6.54
N GLY A 186 -1.98 18.60 6.29
CA GLY A 186 -2.55 19.59 7.15
C GLY A 186 -1.80 20.91 7.15
N ASN A 187 -2.05 21.74 8.15
CA ASN A 187 -1.45 23.05 8.25
C ASN A 187 0.03 22.96 8.63
N VAL A 188 0.85 23.80 8.02
CA VAL A 188 2.24 24.02 8.45
C VAL A 188 2.23 24.79 9.76
N ARG A 189 2.87 24.22 10.79
CA ARG A 189 3.00 24.80 12.13
C ARG A 189 4.29 25.58 12.29
N ASP A 190 5.37 25.06 11.74
CA ASP A 190 6.67 25.71 11.67
C ASP A 190 7.41 25.27 10.42
N ALA A 191 8.29 26.11 9.91
CA ALA A 191 9.16 25.80 8.80
C ALA A 191 10.44 26.61 8.91
N TYR A 192 11.52 26.07 8.40
CA TYR A 192 12.82 26.72 8.35
C TYR A 192 13.53 26.36 7.06
N ILE A 193 14.12 27.33 6.39
CA ILE A 193 14.93 27.14 5.20
C ILE A 193 16.10 28.12 5.20
N LYS A 194 17.28 27.61 4.84
CA LYS A 194 18.54 28.35 4.83
C LYS A 194 19.42 27.92 3.68
N GLN A 195 20.04 28.89 3.02
CA GLN A 195 21.19 28.67 2.18
C GLN A 195 22.45 28.57 3.07
N VAL A 196 23.11 27.40 3.05
CA VAL A 196 24.29 27.10 3.89
C VAL A 196 25.56 27.58 3.22
N ASP A 197 25.68 27.34 1.93
CA ASP A 197 26.77 27.74 1.05
C ASP A 197 26.22 28.05 -0.37
N GLU A 198 27.09 28.33 -1.32
CA GLU A 198 26.70 28.71 -2.68
C GLU A 198 25.80 27.68 -3.40
N SER A 199 25.88 26.39 -3.03
CA SER A 199 25.15 25.30 -3.69
C SER A 199 24.35 24.40 -2.73
N THR A 200 24.18 24.81 -1.48
CA THR A 200 23.55 23.99 -0.45
C THR A 200 22.42 24.71 0.25
N ILE A 201 21.26 24.07 0.26
CA ILE A 201 20.07 24.51 1.00
C ILE A 201 19.70 23.44 2.01
N GLU A 202 19.33 23.85 3.22
CA GLU A 202 18.81 22.95 4.26
C GLU A 202 17.56 23.50 4.91
N GLY A 203 16.79 22.64 5.54
CA GLY A 203 15.62 23.11 6.28
C GLY A 203 14.72 21.98 6.77
N TYR A 204 13.58 22.41 7.27
CA TYR A 204 12.52 21.52 7.72
C TYR A 204 11.14 22.18 7.60
N VAL A 205 10.14 21.32 7.57
CA VAL A 205 8.74 21.72 7.73
C VAL A 205 8.09 20.81 8.77
N VAL A 206 7.26 21.41 9.63
CA VAL A 206 6.48 20.68 10.64
C VAL A 206 5.01 20.89 10.34
N THR A 207 4.31 19.81 10.09
CA THR A 207 2.89 19.83 9.73
C THR A 207 2.02 19.26 10.86
N GLU A 208 0.74 19.59 10.84
CA GLU A 208 -0.29 19.02 11.70
C GLU A 208 -1.31 18.27 10.83
N PRO A 209 -1.01 17.01 10.46
CA PRO A 209 -1.87 16.24 9.57
C PRO A 209 -3.27 16.02 10.15
N GLU A 210 -4.28 15.96 9.27
CA GLU A 210 -5.69 15.97 9.69
C GLU A 210 -6.06 14.76 10.56
N TYR A 211 -5.61 13.55 10.19
CA TYR A 211 -5.89 12.35 10.99
C TYR A 211 -4.96 12.22 12.21
N VAL A 212 -3.70 12.65 12.13
CA VAL A 212 -2.84 12.74 13.32
C VAL A 212 -3.46 13.68 14.35
N LYS A 213 -3.90 14.86 13.93
CA LYS A 213 -4.56 15.84 14.80
C LYS A 213 -5.82 15.27 15.47
N LYS A 214 -6.61 14.49 14.70
CA LYS A 214 -7.84 13.89 15.19
C LYS A 214 -7.58 12.77 16.19
N TYR A 215 -6.60 11.90 15.94
CA TYR A 215 -6.40 10.66 16.68
C TYR A 215 -5.23 10.69 17.67
N GLN A 216 -4.34 11.66 17.56
CA GLN A 216 -3.27 11.93 18.52
C GLN A 216 -3.14 13.45 18.71
N ALA A 217 -4.05 14.03 19.48
CA ALA A 217 -4.15 15.48 19.67
C ALA A 217 -2.81 16.10 20.08
N GLY A 218 -2.42 17.18 19.37
CA GLY A 218 -1.18 17.91 19.62
C GLY A 218 0.07 17.30 18.97
N ALA A 219 -0.02 16.14 18.36
CA ALA A 219 1.09 15.57 17.62
C ALA A 219 1.29 16.26 16.26
N THR A 220 2.55 16.30 15.82
CA THR A 220 2.97 16.92 14.57
C THR A 220 3.93 16.00 13.83
N VAL A 221 4.07 16.19 12.52
CA VAL A 221 5.00 15.45 11.66
C VAL A 221 6.08 16.41 11.16
N PRO A 222 7.34 16.24 11.60
CA PRO A 222 8.47 16.96 11.05
C PRO A 222 8.99 16.24 9.78
N MET A 223 9.39 17.03 8.78
CA MET A 223 10.09 16.56 7.57
C MET A 223 11.32 17.45 7.39
N TYR A 224 12.51 16.86 7.38
CA TYR A 224 13.79 17.54 7.23
C TYR A 224 14.35 17.29 5.85
N PHE A 225 15.09 18.26 5.32
CA PHE A 225 15.76 18.12 4.04
C PHE A 225 17.14 18.77 4.02
N TYR A 226 17.98 18.22 3.12
CA TYR A 226 19.28 18.77 2.76
C TYR A 226 19.44 18.67 1.25
N ALA A 227 19.57 19.81 0.57
CA ALA A 227 19.57 19.88 -0.89
C ALA A 227 20.92 20.35 -1.45
N LYS A 228 21.39 19.69 -2.49
CA LYS A 228 22.54 20.08 -3.31
C LYS A 228 22.08 20.53 -4.69
N LEU A 229 22.58 21.69 -5.10
CA LEU A 229 22.31 22.32 -6.38
C LEU A 229 23.47 22.05 -7.34
N SER A 230 23.17 21.74 -8.61
CA SER A 230 24.22 21.57 -9.64
C SER A 230 24.89 22.88 -10.06
N GLN A 231 24.19 24.00 -9.84
CA GLN A 231 24.66 25.36 -10.11
C GLN A 231 24.31 26.27 -8.94
N SER A 232 25.23 27.19 -8.61
CA SER A 232 24.98 28.23 -7.61
C SER A 232 23.98 29.26 -8.16
N PRO A 233 22.93 29.65 -7.41
CA PRO A 233 22.06 30.72 -7.81
C PRO A 233 22.81 32.06 -7.84
N ASN A 234 22.43 32.96 -8.76
CA ASN A 234 22.97 34.30 -8.82
C ASN A 234 22.64 35.12 -7.58
N SER A 235 21.47 34.90 -7.02
CA SER A 235 21.03 35.49 -5.75
C SER A 235 19.94 34.66 -5.13
N VAL A 236 19.71 34.85 -3.84
CA VAL A 236 18.67 34.20 -3.05
C VAL A 236 17.80 35.27 -2.37
N ASN A 237 16.51 35.04 -2.37
CA ASN A 237 15.55 35.82 -1.62
C ASN A 237 14.72 34.87 -0.76
N VAL A 238 14.19 35.38 0.35
CA VAL A 238 13.23 34.66 1.18
C VAL A 238 11.99 35.50 1.38
N LEU A 239 10.86 34.84 1.67
CA LEU A 239 9.61 35.53 1.94
C LEU A 239 8.69 34.63 2.77
N PHE A 240 7.69 35.23 3.39
CA PHE A 240 6.50 34.49 3.82
C PHE A 240 5.47 34.53 2.71
N ARG A 241 4.74 33.45 2.53
CA ARG A 241 3.69 33.32 1.52
C ARG A 241 2.77 34.56 1.51
N GLY A 242 2.57 35.16 0.33
CA GLY A 242 1.76 36.36 0.14
C GLY A 242 2.41 37.66 0.65
N LYS A 243 3.71 37.64 0.98
CA LYS A 243 4.49 38.81 1.40
C LYS A 243 5.60 39.14 0.40
N ASP A 244 6.20 40.31 0.59
CA ASP A 244 7.27 40.79 -0.27
C ASP A 244 8.57 40.00 -0.06
N LEU A 245 9.42 39.99 -1.11
CA LEU A 245 10.75 39.43 -1.11
C LEU A 245 11.69 40.16 -0.17
N MET A 246 12.51 39.41 0.56
CA MET A 246 13.58 39.93 1.41
C MET A 246 14.93 39.39 0.93
N GLU A 247 15.93 40.27 0.84
CA GLU A 247 17.32 39.91 0.53
C GLU A 247 17.98 39.27 1.77
N LYS A 248 17.62 38.00 2.03
CA LYS A 248 18.15 37.19 3.13
C LYS A 248 18.36 35.78 2.61
N THR A 249 19.22 35.03 3.31
CA THR A 249 19.57 33.64 2.99
C THR A 249 18.90 32.62 3.92
N GLU A 250 18.10 33.08 4.88
CA GLU A 250 17.34 32.22 5.78
C GLU A 250 16.03 32.86 6.22
N ILE A 251 15.05 32.00 6.51
CA ILE A 251 13.77 32.40 7.08
C ILE A 251 13.19 31.26 7.92
N LYS A 252 12.51 31.62 9.01
CA LYS A 252 11.82 30.65 9.88
C LYS A 252 10.39 31.10 10.18
N GLY A 253 9.45 30.16 10.14
CA GLY A 253 8.04 30.32 10.48
C GLY A 253 7.12 29.68 9.46
N ALA A 254 5.84 29.50 9.84
CA ALA A 254 4.82 28.99 8.94
C ALA A 254 4.69 29.88 7.68
N GLY A 255 4.58 29.27 6.51
CA GLY A 255 4.56 30.00 5.24
C GLY A 255 5.93 30.43 4.71
N ALA A 256 7.03 29.91 5.27
CA ALA A 256 8.39 30.19 4.80
C ALA A 256 8.60 29.69 3.34
N MET A 257 9.20 30.54 2.52
CA MET A 257 9.56 30.29 1.15
C MET A 257 10.96 30.82 0.85
N MET A 258 11.64 30.18 -0.10
CA MET A 258 12.91 30.65 -0.66
C MET A 258 12.82 30.70 -2.19
N VAL A 259 13.42 31.70 -2.80
CA VAL A 259 13.53 31.86 -4.25
C VAL A 259 14.99 31.86 -4.61
N LEU A 260 15.39 30.88 -5.39
CA LEU A 260 16.73 30.77 -5.98
C LEU A 260 16.67 31.39 -7.38
N ASN A 261 17.45 32.45 -7.61
CA ASN A 261 17.43 33.20 -8.88
C ASN A 261 18.61 32.78 -9.76
N TYR A 262 18.35 32.54 -11.04
CA TYR A 262 19.33 32.10 -12.02
C TYR A 262 19.28 32.91 -13.32
N ASP A 263 20.44 33.07 -13.93
CA ASP A 263 20.57 33.43 -15.33
C ASP A 263 20.81 32.18 -16.16
N THR A 264 19.78 31.71 -16.86
CA THR A 264 19.82 30.52 -17.71
C THR A 264 20.06 30.84 -19.19
N SER A 265 20.59 32.02 -19.52
CA SER A 265 20.91 32.42 -20.91
C SER A 265 21.99 31.53 -21.55
N LYS A 266 22.86 30.91 -20.75
CA LYS A 266 23.94 29.98 -21.17
C LYS A 266 23.63 28.54 -20.76
N ASP A 267 23.52 28.28 -19.44
CA ASP A 267 23.30 26.96 -18.85
C ASP A 267 21.85 26.81 -18.42
N GLN A 268 21.07 26.08 -19.20
CA GLN A 268 19.62 25.98 -19.03
C GLN A 268 19.19 24.87 -18.09
N VAL A 269 20.10 23.95 -17.70
CA VAL A 269 19.76 22.77 -16.87
C VAL A 269 20.20 22.99 -15.43
N ILE A 270 19.26 22.86 -14.52
CA ILE A 270 19.51 22.91 -13.07
C ILE A 270 19.04 21.60 -12.46
N ASP A 271 19.97 20.86 -11.86
CA ASP A 271 19.69 19.62 -11.12
C ASP A 271 19.74 19.89 -9.62
N LEU A 272 18.79 19.29 -8.90
CA LEU A 272 18.74 19.29 -7.45
C LEU A 272 18.72 17.84 -6.94
N LYS A 273 19.51 17.56 -5.90
CA LYS A 273 19.44 16.34 -5.09
C LYS A 273 18.97 16.73 -3.70
N ILE A 274 17.91 16.11 -3.22
CA ILE A 274 17.24 16.49 -1.97
C ILE A 274 17.16 15.27 -1.07
N GLY A 275 18.09 15.17 -0.11
CA GLY A 275 18.06 14.17 0.95
C GLY A 275 16.94 14.50 1.93
N LEU A 276 16.21 13.49 2.37
CA LEU A 276 15.02 13.58 3.19
C LEU A 276 15.19 12.78 4.48
N SER A 277 14.57 13.24 5.56
CA SER A 277 14.54 12.53 6.84
C SER A 277 13.32 12.96 7.67
N TYR A 278 12.87 12.09 8.59
CA TYR A 278 11.89 12.44 9.62
C TYR A 278 12.56 12.79 10.95
N THR A 279 13.89 12.73 11.06
CA THR A 279 14.61 12.84 12.32
C THR A 279 15.40 14.12 12.45
N SER A 280 16.23 14.48 11.46
CA SER A 280 17.03 15.71 11.50
C SER A 280 17.58 16.12 10.13
N ILE A 281 18.06 17.37 10.03
CA ILE A 281 18.80 17.89 8.85
C ILE A 281 20.08 17.09 8.65
N GLU A 282 20.80 16.74 9.71
CA GLU A 282 22.05 15.95 9.65
C GLU A 282 21.79 14.56 9.05
N ASN A 283 20.67 13.93 9.41
CA ASN A 283 20.29 12.64 8.82
C ASN A 283 19.80 12.77 7.37
N ALA A 284 19.11 13.86 7.03
CA ALA A 284 18.78 14.15 5.64
C ALA A 284 20.04 14.32 4.77
N LYS A 285 21.07 14.99 5.31
CA LYS A 285 22.40 15.10 4.70
C LYS A 285 23.06 13.75 4.55
N LEU A 286 23.09 12.95 5.62
CA LEU A 286 23.68 11.61 5.62
C LEU A 286 22.99 10.68 4.60
N ASN A 287 21.68 10.73 4.48
CA ASN A 287 20.92 9.98 3.47
C ASN A 287 21.37 10.36 2.06
N LEU A 288 21.50 11.66 1.77
CA LEU A 288 21.99 12.13 0.48
C LEU A 288 23.43 11.65 0.20
N GLU A 289 24.34 11.80 1.18
CA GLU A 289 25.75 11.40 1.04
C GLU A 289 25.89 9.89 0.80
N LYS A 290 25.08 9.07 1.46
CA LYS A 290 25.14 7.60 1.33
C LYS A 290 24.51 7.06 0.08
N GLU A 291 23.36 7.63 -0.34
CA GLU A 291 22.60 7.08 -1.46
C GLU A 291 22.92 7.76 -2.80
N ALA A 292 23.31 9.04 -2.79
CA ALA A 292 23.23 9.85 -3.99
C ALA A 292 24.39 10.81 -4.24
N GLU A 293 25.43 10.88 -3.38
CA GLU A 293 26.50 11.88 -3.52
C GLU A 293 27.09 11.89 -4.93
N ASN A 294 27.43 10.72 -5.45
CA ASN A 294 28.11 10.56 -6.74
C ASN A 294 27.17 10.17 -7.90
N LEU A 295 25.85 10.11 -7.68
CA LEU A 295 24.89 9.79 -8.74
C LEU A 295 24.51 11.03 -9.54
N SER A 296 24.58 10.96 -10.86
CA SER A 296 23.88 11.89 -11.73
C SER A 296 22.37 11.63 -11.72
N PHE A 297 21.59 12.59 -12.25
CA PHE A 297 20.16 12.39 -12.44
C PHE A 297 19.85 11.16 -13.31
N ASP A 298 20.60 10.97 -14.40
CA ASP A 298 20.34 9.86 -15.34
C ASP A 298 20.70 8.50 -14.75
N GLU A 299 21.75 8.42 -13.92
CA GLU A 299 22.08 7.21 -13.16
C GLU A 299 21.02 6.89 -12.12
N ALA A 300 20.54 7.90 -11.37
CA ALA A 300 19.45 7.71 -10.41
C ALA A 300 18.17 7.21 -11.08
N LYS A 301 17.81 7.80 -12.24
CA LYS A 301 16.68 7.34 -13.06
C LYS A 301 16.83 5.88 -13.51
N ALA A 302 18.03 5.51 -13.97
CA ALA A 302 18.30 4.13 -14.39
C ALA A 302 18.18 3.15 -13.23
N LEU A 303 18.74 3.48 -12.05
CA LEU A 303 18.63 2.68 -10.83
C LEU A 303 17.18 2.56 -10.32
N ALA A 304 16.41 3.63 -10.39
CA ALA A 304 15.00 3.60 -10.01
C ALA A 304 14.19 2.63 -10.91
N LYS A 305 14.44 2.69 -12.23
CA LYS A 305 13.83 1.75 -13.17
C LYS A 305 14.26 0.30 -12.90
N GLU A 306 15.55 0.07 -12.63
CA GLU A 306 16.08 -1.26 -12.29
C GLU A 306 15.40 -1.81 -11.04
N LYS A 307 15.33 -1.04 -9.95
CA LYS A 307 14.65 -1.44 -8.71
C LYS A 307 13.18 -1.81 -8.94
N TRP A 308 12.47 -1.04 -9.76
CA TRP A 308 11.10 -1.38 -10.12
C TRP A 308 11.03 -2.66 -10.94
N ASN A 309 11.89 -2.82 -11.93
CA ASN A 309 11.90 -4.02 -12.75
C ASN A 309 12.21 -5.27 -11.92
N ASP A 310 13.17 -5.20 -11.01
CA ASP A 310 13.51 -6.29 -10.10
C ASP A 310 12.32 -6.66 -9.19
N ALA A 311 11.64 -5.65 -8.65
CA ALA A 311 10.46 -5.87 -7.81
C ALA A 311 9.32 -6.53 -8.60
N LEU A 312 9.03 -6.07 -9.80
CA LEU A 312 7.99 -6.63 -10.67
C LEU A 312 8.32 -8.03 -11.15
N ASN A 313 9.60 -8.31 -11.45
CA ASN A 313 10.07 -9.64 -11.90
C ASN A 313 10.04 -10.72 -10.81
N ARG A 314 9.59 -10.41 -9.59
CA ARG A 314 9.31 -11.45 -8.58
C ARG A 314 8.06 -12.26 -8.92
N ILE A 315 7.13 -11.67 -9.67
CA ILE A 315 5.95 -12.36 -10.19
C ILE A 315 5.85 -12.08 -11.68
N VAL A 316 6.15 -13.10 -12.48
CA VAL A 316 6.14 -13.01 -13.94
C VAL A 316 4.93 -13.72 -14.50
N VAL A 317 4.14 -13.01 -15.30
CA VAL A 317 2.98 -13.58 -15.99
C VAL A 317 3.19 -13.60 -17.50
N SER A 318 2.65 -14.62 -18.17
CA SER A 318 2.64 -14.72 -19.62
C SER A 318 1.31 -15.24 -20.13
N GLY A 319 0.97 -14.90 -21.38
CA GLY A 319 -0.39 -15.09 -21.90
C GLY A 319 -1.34 -14.01 -21.38
N GLY A 320 -2.64 -14.27 -21.43
CA GLY A 320 -3.67 -13.27 -21.15
C GLY A 320 -3.69 -12.14 -22.18
N THR A 321 -4.53 -11.13 -21.96
CA THR A 321 -4.61 -9.93 -22.80
C THR A 321 -3.54 -8.90 -22.38
N GLU A 322 -3.22 -7.95 -23.26
CA GLU A 322 -2.37 -6.81 -22.90
C GLU A 322 -2.99 -5.99 -21.76
N GLU A 323 -4.30 -5.74 -21.83
CA GLU A 323 -5.04 -5.07 -20.78
C GLU A 323 -4.92 -5.77 -19.44
N SER A 324 -5.04 -7.10 -19.39
CA SER A 324 -4.86 -7.88 -18.16
C SER A 324 -3.46 -7.74 -17.57
N ARG A 325 -2.42 -7.69 -18.43
CA ARG A 325 -1.03 -7.45 -17.97
C ARG A 325 -0.84 -6.04 -17.45
N ILE A 326 -1.43 -5.04 -18.11
CA ILE A 326 -1.41 -3.64 -17.62
C ILE A 326 -2.07 -3.54 -16.25
N LYS A 327 -3.27 -4.07 -16.07
CA LYS A 327 -3.96 -4.12 -14.78
C LYS A 327 -3.12 -4.84 -13.72
N PHE A 328 -2.50 -5.97 -14.08
CA PHE A 328 -1.70 -6.78 -13.17
C PHE A 328 -0.46 -6.04 -12.67
N TYR A 329 0.37 -5.55 -13.58
CA TYR A 329 1.62 -4.89 -13.19
C TYR A 329 1.41 -3.49 -12.61
N THR A 330 0.37 -2.77 -13.03
CA THR A 330 -0.01 -1.51 -12.37
C THR A 330 -0.54 -1.76 -10.96
N GLY A 331 -1.36 -2.81 -10.75
CA GLY A 331 -1.81 -3.21 -9.42
C GLY A 331 -0.66 -3.64 -8.51
N LEU A 332 0.31 -4.37 -9.05
CA LEU A 332 1.52 -4.73 -8.32
C LEU A 332 2.36 -3.48 -7.98
N TYR A 333 2.49 -2.54 -8.90
CA TYR A 333 3.16 -1.26 -8.67
C TYR A 333 2.47 -0.47 -7.54
N HIS A 334 1.14 -0.33 -7.54
CA HIS A 334 0.40 0.33 -6.47
C HIS A 334 0.63 -0.34 -5.11
N ALA A 335 0.60 -1.67 -5.05
CA ALA A 335 0.85 -2.44 -3.83
C ALA A 335 2.29 -2.27 -3.28
N LEU A 336 3.26 -1.96 -4.14
CA LEU A 336 4.67 -1.79 -3.80
C LEU A 336 5.10 -0.32 -3.61
N LEU A 337 4.27 0.65 -3.95
CA LEU A 337 4.51 2.03 -3.54
C LEU A 337 4.56 2.15 -2.01
N GLY A 338 3.67 1.45 -1.32
CA GLY A 338 3.56 1.46 0.13
C GLY A 338 3.31 2.84 0.70
N ARG A 339 3.33 2.97 2.03
CA ARG A 339 3.29 4.26 2.74
C ARG A 339 4.67 4.82 3.06
N GLY A 340 5.69 4.19 2.54
CA GLY A 340 7.06 4.66 2.52
C GLY A 340 7.87 4.41 3.77
N LEU A 341 9.17 4.38 3.53
CA LEU A 341 10.22 4.24 4.52
C LEU A 341 10.24 5.42 5.48
N ALA A 342 10.43 5.16 6.78
CA ALA A 342 10.45 6.17 7.84
C ALA A 342 11.73 6.16 8.67
N SER A 343 12.72 5.33 8.32
CA SER A 343 14.05 5.33 8.96
C SER A 343 15.15 5.82 8.02
N ASP A 344 16.18 6.41 8.61
CA ASP A 344 17.36 6.89 7.91
C ASP A 344 18.38 5.76 7.63
N VAL A 345 19.38 5.99 6.78
CA VAL A 345 20.39 5.00 6.39
C VAL A 345 21.20 4.47 7.56
N ASN A 346 21.32 5.24 8.66
CA ASN A 346 21.99 4.84 9.89
C ASN A 346 21.05 4.19 10.91
N GLY A 347 19.78 3.96 10.54
CA GLY A 347 18.77 3.35 11.40
C GLY A 347 18.12 4.29 12.41
N ALA A 348 18.35 5.58 12.32
CA ALA A 348 17.59 6.56 13.10
C ALA A 348 16.13 6.60 12.60
N TYR A 349 15.18 6.73 13.52
CA TYR A 349 13.74 6.81 13.19
C TYR A 349 13.02 7.75 14.16
N PRO A 350 11.91 8.39 13.75
CA PRO A 350 11.12 9.22 14.65
C PRO A 350 10.33 8.35 15.63
N LYS A 351 10.36 8.66 16.93
CA LYS A 351 9.49 8.04 17.93
C LYS A 351 8.13 8.72 18.02
N ASN A 352 7.17 8.03 18.58
CA ASN A 352 5.82 8.57 18.79
C ASN A 352 5.80 9.82 19.65
N ASP A 353 6.67 9.91 20.66
CA ASP A 353 6.81 11.07 21.55
C ASP A 353 7.57 12.26 20.94
N GLY A 354 8.09 12.11 19.71
CA GLY A 354 8.87 13.12 19.00
C GLY A 354 10.38 13.04 19.23
N SER A 355 10.86 12.14 20.09
CA SER A 355 12.30 11.86 20.21
C SER A 355 12.81 11.00 19.04
N ILE A 356 14.13 10.85 18.93
CA ILE A 356 14.76 10.02 17.89
C ILE A 356 15.11 8.67 18.49
N GLY A 357 14.65 7.60 17.84
CA GLY A 357 15.03 6.23 18.15
C GLY A 357 16.17 5.73 17.27
N GLN A 358 16.71 4.58 17.62
CA GLN A 358 17.81 3.94 16.91
C GLN A 358 17.54 2.45 16.70
N ILE A 359 17.39 2.04 15.45
CA ILE A 359 17.36 0.62 15.07
C ILE A 359 18.79 0.08 15.23
N LYS A 360 18.89 -1.11 15.79
CA LYS A 360 20.17 -1.77 15.99
C LYS A 360 20.89 -1.99 14.66
N LEU A 361 22.21 -1.78 14.66
CA LEU A 361 23.04 -1.91 13.48
C LEU A 361 23.68 -3.30 13.40
N LYS A 362 23.78 -3.83 12.18
CA LYS A 362 24.58 -4.99 11.82
C LYS A 362 26.08 -4.65 11.92
N GLN A 363 26.93 -5.65 11.76
CA GLN A 363 28.39 -5.45 11.80
C GLN A 363 28.94 -4.53 10.70
N ASP A 364 28.25 -4.45 9.57
CA ASP A 364 28.60 -3.58 8.44
C ASP A 364 28.11 -2.13 8.60
N GLY A 365 27.43 -1.83 9.71
CA GLY A 365 26.87 -0.50 10.00
C GLY A 365 25.50 -0.23 9.39
N THR A 366 24.90 -1.19 8.70
CA THR A 366 23.52 -1.06 8.20
C THR A 366 22.50 -1.43 9.29
N PRO A 367 21.28 -0.87 9.28
CA PRO A 367 20.25 -1.24 10.25
C PRO A 367 19.79 -2.69 10.06
N GLU A 368 19.42 -3.35 11.16
CA GLU A 368 18.92 -4.74 11.12
C GLU A 368 17.64 -4.87 10.32
N TYR A 369 16.80 -3.84 10.31
CA TYR A 369 15.58 -3.73 9.53
C TYR A 369 15.26 -2.25 9.25
N ASN A 370 14.28 -1.99 8.41
CA ASN A 370 13.77 -0.65 8.14
C ASN A 370 12.47 -0.40 8.90
N HIS A 371 12.21 0.88 9.24
CA HIS A 371 10.94 1.33 9.80
C HIS A 371 10.07 1.93 8.70
N TYR A 372 8.78 1.55 8.65
CA TYR A 372 7.86 1.97 7.61
C TYR A 372 6.62 2.66 8.18
N ASN A 373 6.13 3.66 7.47
CA ASN A 373 4.77 4.17 7.61
C ASN A 373 3.78 3.11 7.13
N THR A 374 2.56 3.15 7.63
CA THR A 374 1.50 2.26 7.19
C THR A 374 0.14 2.94 7.29
N ASP A 375 -0.76 2.60 6.39
CA ASP A 375 -2.18 2.88 6.54
C ASP A 375 -2.83 1.89 7.50
N ALA A 376 -4.11 2.10 7.82
CA ALA A 376 -4.92 1.09 8.47
C ALA A 376 -4.88 -0.20 7.65
N ILE A 377 -4.63 -1.33 8.33
CA ILE A 377 -4.56 -2.64 7.66
C ILE A 377 -5.96 -3.25 7.42
N TRP A 378 -6.99 -2.42 7.44
CA TRP A 378 -8.39 -2.77 7.23
C TRP A 378 -8.59 -3.41 5.85
N GLY A 379 -8.92 -4.70 5.80
CA GLY A 379 -8.96 -5.49 4.57
C GLY A 379 -7.60 -5.82 3.92
N GLY A 380 -6.51 -5.10 4.25
CA GLY A 380 -5.17 -5.33 3.73
C GLY A 380 -4.59 -6.71 4.07
N TYR A 381 -5.10 -7.33 5.11
CA TYR A 381 -4.74 -8.70 5.50
C TYR A 381 -5.26 -9.78 4.54
N TRP A 382 -6.21 -9.49 3.66
CA TRP A 382 -6.64 -10.43 2.62
C TRP A 382 -5.80 -10.35 1.35
N ASN A 383 -5.22 -9.21 1.08
CA ASN A 383 -4.54 -8.94 -0.19
C ASN A 383 -3.08 -8.51 -0.01
N LEU A 384 -2.80 -7.34 0.56
CA LEU A 384 -1.43 -6.83 0.69
C LEU A 384 -0.53 -7.79 1.46
N THR A 385 -0.93 -8.23 2.66
CA THR A 385 -0.08 -9.10 3.48
C THR A 385 0.11 -10.49 2.86
N ASN A 386 -0.90 -11.00 2.14
CA ASN A 386 -0.76 -12.23 1.38
C ASN A 386 0.24 -12.06 0.24
N LEU A 387 0.16 -10.96 -0.50
CA LEU A 387 1.10 -10.63 -1.57
C LEU A 387 2.53 -10.46 -1.03
N TRP A 388 2.69 -9.75 0.10
CA TRP A 388 3.99 -9.61 0.74
C TRP A 388 4.55 -10.96 1.21
N ALA A 389 3.73 -11.82 1.81
CA ALA A 389 4.17 -13.16 2.23
C ALA A 389 4.63 -14.02 1.04
N ILE A 390 3.98 -13.91 -0.11
CA ILE A 390 4.29 -14.70 -1.31
C ILE A 390 5.60 -14.24 -1.95
N ALA A 391 5.79 -12.93 -2.16
CA ALA A 391 6.85 -12.42 -3.03
C ALA A 391 7.78 -11.38 -2.38
N TYR A 392 7.37 -10.77 -1.25
CA TYR A 392 8.12 -9.70 -0.58
C TYR A 392 8.23 -9.95 0.94
N PRO A 393 8.61 -11.16 1.39
CA PRO A 393 8.58 -11.51 2.82
C PRO A 393 9.58 -10.72 3.66
N GLU A 394 10.68 -10.24 3.09
CA GLU A 394 11.63 -9.35 3.76
C GLU A 394 10.99 -7.99 4.11
N TYR A 395 10.20 -7.41 3.20
CA TYR A 395 9.42 -6.20 3.49
C TYR A 395 8.37 -6.46 4.56
N TYR A 396 7.67 -7.59 4.47
CA TYR A 396 6.67 -7.95 5.47
C TYR A 396 7.28 -8.11 6.87
N ASN A 397 8.47 -8.71 6.95
CA ASN A 397 9.22 -8.80 8.21
C ASN A 397 9.57 -7.42 8.79
N ASP A 398 10.10 -6.52 7.96
CA ASP A 398 10.44 -5.14 8.36
C ASP A 398 9.17 -4.35 8.76
N TRP A 399 8.05 -4.56 8.05
CA TRP A 399 6.76 -3.99 8.42
C TRP A 399 6.30 -4.48 9.81
N VAL A 400 6.44 -5.78 10.11
CA VAL A 400 6.15 -6.32 11.45
C VAL A 400 7.06 -5.70 12.51
N GLN A 401 8.37 -5.57 12.22
CA GLN A 401 9.32 -4.89 13.11
C GLN A 401 8.92 -3.43 13.38
N SER A 402 8.34 -2.75 12.39
CA SER A 402 7.81 -1.39 12.57
C SER A 402 6.66 -1.35 13.60
N GLN A 403 5.77 -2.34 13.59
CA GLN A 403 4.70 -2.44 14.58
C GLN A 403 5.26 -2.76 15.98
N VAL A 404 6.24 -3.64 16.06
CA VAL A 404 6.92 -4.02 17.32
C VAL A 404 7.62 -2.83 17.94
N ILE A 405 8.34 -2.03 17.15
CA ILE A 405 9.05 -0.86 17.66
C ILE A 405 8.09 0.22 18.14
N MET A 406 6.98 0.43 17.43
CA MET A 406 5.89 1.32 17.86
C MET A 406 5.29 0.90 19.21
N TYR A 407 5.04 -0.40 19.38
CA TYR A 407 4.57 -0.93 20.65
C TYR A 407 5.57 -0.73 21.80
N LYS A 408 6.86 -0.97 21.55
CA LYS A 408 7.92 -0.77 22.54
C LYS A 408 8.04 0.70 22.97
N ASP A 409 7.89 1.63 22.02
CA ASP A 409 8.05 3.06 22.29
C ASP A 409 6.82 3.70 22.94
N ALA A 410 5.62 3.30 22.54
CA ALA A 410 4.38 3.98 22.93
C ALA A 410 3.36 3.08 23.65
N GLY A 411 3.65 1.78 23.77
CA GLY A 411 2.85 0.83 24.55
C GLY A 411 1.59 0.32 23.88
N TRP A 412 1.31 0.70 22.62
CA TRP A 412 0.15 0.28 21.84
C TRP A 412 0.48 0.04 20.37
N LEU A 413 -0.26 -0.86 19.71
CA LEU A 413 -0.29 -0.93 18.26
C LEU A 413 -1.12 0.24 17.70
N GLY A 414 -0.61 0.88 16.64
CA GLY A 414 -1.36 1.86 15.87
C GLY A 414 -2.27 1.19 14.85
N ASP A 415 -3.41 1.79 14.55
CA ASP A 415 -4.24 1.38 13.41
C ASP A 415 -3.54 1.72 12.10
N GLY A 416 -2.99 2.95 12.02
CA GLY A 416 -2.06 3.41 11.00
C GLY A 416 -0.92 4.21 11.64
N ILE A 417 0.15 4.43 10.88
CA ILE A 417 1.37 5.12 11.35
C ILE A 417 1.87 6.10 10.29
N ALA A 418 2.03 7.37 10.67
CA ALA A 418 2.66 8.40 9.86
C ALA A 418 3.80 9.05 10.64
N ALA A 419 5.06 8.84 10.21
CA ALA A 419 6.26 9.27 10.95
C ALA A 419 6.16 8.91 12.45
N SER A 420 5.77 7.67 12.74
CA SER A 420 5.52 7.11 14.08
C SER A 420 4.41 7.79 14.89
N LYS A 421 3.62 8.68 14.31
CA LYS A 421 2.39 9.17 14.94
C LYS A 421 1.23 8.25 14.62
N TYR A 422 0.35 8.07 15.62
CA TYR A 422 -0.85 7.27 15.40
C TYR A 422 -1.84 8.00 14.51
N VAL A 423 -2.31 7.29 13.51
CA VAL A 423 -3.43 7.69 12.66
C VAL A 423 -4.43 6.55 12.60
N SER A 424 -5.69 6.87 12.50
CA SER A 424 -6.72 5.84 12.32
C SER A 424 -7.65 6.27 11.19
N GLY A 425 -7.90 5.36 10.26
CA GLY A 425 -8.97 5.52 9.28
C GLY A 425 -10.28 4.97 9.80
N VAL A 426 -10.24 3.77 10.38
CA VAL A 426 -11.42 2.95 10.70
C VAL A 426 -11.56 2.60 12.19
N GLY A 427 -10.49 2.68 12.97
CA GLY A 427 -10.50 2.51 14.42
C GLY A 427 -10.65 1.08 14.95
N THR A 428 -10.74 0.09 14.07
CA THR A 428 -10.87 -1.32 14.46
C THR A 428 -9.54 -2.02 14.66
N ASN A 429 -8.45 -1.43 14.17
CA ASN A 429 -7.07 -1.85 14.36
C ASN A 429 -6.81 -3.34 14.12
N MET A 430 -6.79 -3.73 12.85
CA MET A 430 -6.62 -5.12 12.41
C MET A 430 -5.14 -5.56 12.31
N VAL A 431 -4.21 -4.78 12.84
CA VAL A 431 -2.76 -5.08 12.80
C VAL A 431 -2.45 -6.45 13.43
N SER A 432 -3.18 -6.87 14.46
CA SER A 432 -3.01 -8.19 15.07
C SER A 432 -3.17 -9.34 14.06
N ILE A 433 -4.09 -9.20 13.09
CA ILE A 433 -4.30 -10.19 12.01
C ILE A 433 -3.03 -10.29 11.16
N ALA A 434 -2.48 -9.15 10.75
CA ALA A 434 -1.26 -9.12 9.95
C ALA A 434 -0.05 -9.70 10.70
N LEU A 435 0.11 -9.43 12.01
CA LEU A 435 1.17 -10.01 12.82
C LEU A 435 1.04 -11.54 12.91
N ALA A 436 -0.16 -12.05 13.20
CA ALA A 436 -0.43 -13.49 13.24
C ALA A 436 -0.22 -14.15 11.87
N GLY A 437 -0.68 -13.48 10.79
CA GLY A 437 -0.53 -13.94 9.41
C GLY A 437 0.93 -14.05 8.98
N ALA A 438 1.78 -13.09 9.35
CA ALA A 438 3.23 -13.16 9.11
C ALA A 438 3.83 -14.40 9.77
N TYR A 439 3.63 -14.56 11.07
CA TYR A 439 4.19 -15.68 11.83
C TYR A 439 3.75 -17.05 11.30
N ASN A 440 2.45 -17.23 11.07
CA ASN A 440 1.87 -18.50 10.61
C ASN A 440 2.21 -18.78 9.14
N SER A 441 2.49 -17.76 8.34
CA SER A 441 3.05 -17.90 6.98
C SER A 441 4.56 -18.16 6.94
N GLY A 442 5.23 -18.25 8.08
CA GLY A 442 6.66 -18.59 8.18
C GLY A 442 7.62 -17.41 8.25
N ILE A 443 7.14 -16.18 8.29
CA ILE A 443 7.95 -14.97 8.49
C ILE A 443 8.11 -14.76 9.99
N ARG A 444 9.34 -14.93 10.51
CA ARG A 444 9.59 -15.04 11.96
C ARG A 444 10.86 -14.33 12.43
N ASP A 445 11.49 -13.52 11.57
CA ASP A 445 12.77 -12.83 11.88
C ASP A 445 12.54 -11.53 12.66
N PHE A 446 11.62 -11.57 13.63
CA PHE A 446 11.28 -10.45 14.49
C PHE A 446 11.14 -10.89 15.96
N ASP A 447 11.00 -9.94 16.87
CA ASP A 447 10.76 -10.21 18.29
C ASP A 447 9.34 -10.77 18.50
N VAL A 448 9.22 -12.10 18.34
CA VAL A 448 7.94 -12.83 18.34
C VAL A 448 7.19 -12.64 19.66
N GLU A 449 7.88 -12.70 20.81
CA GLU A 449 7.21 -12.57 22.11
C GLU A 449 6.62 -11.18 22.30
N THR A 450 7.39 -10.13 21.99
CA THR A 450 6.88 -8.75 22.06
C THR A 450 5.73 -8.51 21.08
N ALA A 451 5.83 -9.00 19.83
CA ALA A 451 4.78 -8.89 18.83
C ALA A 451 3.49 -9.59 19.27
N TYR A 452 3.64 -10.80 19.86
CA TYR A 452 2.51 -11.53 20.41
C TYR A 452 1.85 -10.80 21.59
N GLN A 453 2.63 -10.27 22.53
CA GLN A 453 2.10 -9.49 23.66
C GLN A 453 1.39 -8.22 23.19
N ALA A 454 1.93 -7.55 22.17
CA ALA A 454 1.29 -6.38 21.56
C ALA A 454 -0.06 -6.74 20.92
N ALA A 455 -0.12 -7.86 20.19
CA ALA A 455 -1.36 -8.36 19.60
C ALA A 455 -2.38 -8.78 20.67
N LEU A 456 -1.95 -9.52 21.69
CA LEU A 456 -2.82 -9.93 22.80
C LEU A 456 -3.41 -8.73 23.54
N LYS A 457 -2.57 -7.72 23.80
CA LYS A 457 -3.02 -6.45 24.40
C LYS A 457 -4.04 -5.75 23.53
N ASN A 458 -3.82 -5.71 22.22
CA ASN A 458 -4.73 -5.09 21.27
C ASN A 458 -6.12 -5.77 21.26
N GLU A 459 -6.17 -7.07 21.51
CA GLU A 459 -7.43 -7.83 21.57
C GLU A 459 -8.19 -7.69 22.90
N LEU A 460 -7.48 -7.48 24.02
CA LEU A 460 -8.06 -7.68 25.35
C LEU A 460 -8.05 -6.45 26.24
N GLU A 461 -7.29 -5.39 25.89
CA GLU A 461 -7.09 -4.25 26.78
C GLU A 461 -7.59 -2.94 26.19
N TRP A 462 -7.99 -2.02 27.07
CA TRP A 462 -8.49 -0.66 26.70
C TRP A 462 -7.97 0.44 27.62
N LYS A 463 -7.48 0.10 28.81
CA LYS A 463 -7.05 1.11 29.82
C LYS A 463 -5.78 1.81 29.37
N GLY A 464 -5.81 3.16 29.39
CA GLY A 464 -4.68 3.97 28.97
C GLY A 464 -4.47 4.06 27.48
N ARG A 465 -5.41 3.57 26.68
CA ARG A 465 -5.41 3.72 25.22
C ARG A 465 -5.61 5.18 24.82
N ILE A 466 -4.91 5.61 23.79
CA ILE A 466 -5.21 6.87 23.09
C ILE A 466 -6.03 6.56 21.82
N GLU A 467 -6.68 7.57 21.26
CA GLU A 467 -7.74 7.34 20.27
C GLU A 467 -7.25 6.63 19.00
N GLY A 468 -6.07 6.98 18.46
CA GLY A 468 -5.49 6.36 17.26
C GLY A 468 -4.77 5.03 17.50
N ALA A 469 -4.81 4.46 18.70
CA ALA A 469 -4.09 3.23 19.04
C ALA A 469 -5.02 2.21 19.71
N GLY A 470 -4.69 0.93 19.59
CA GLY A 470 -5.55 -0.14 20.09
C GLY A 470 -6.90 -0.16 19.36
N LYS A 471 -7.87 -0.89 19.90
CA LYS A 471 -9.22 -1.03 19.32
C LYS A 471 -10.24 -0.16 20.03
N MET A 472 -11.14 0.46 19.27
CA MET A 472 -12.34 1.09 19.81
C MET A 472 -13.29 0.02 20.36
N ASP A 473 -14.12 0.37 21.35
CA ASP A 473 -15.19 -0.49 21.89
C ASP A 473 -14.76 -1.90 22.34
N VAL A 474 -13.46 -2.20 22.39
CA VAL A 474 -12.94 -3.54 22.74
C VAL A 474 -13.40 -4.00 24.11
N ARG A 475 -13.60 -3.07 25.08
CA ARG A 475 -14.14 -3.42 26.40
C ARG A 475 -15.49 -4.09 26.30
N GLN A 476 -16.42 -3.49 25.56
CA GLN A 476 -17.77 -4.03 25.38
C GLN A 476 -17.72 -5.41 24.72
N PHE A 477 -16.86 -5.56 23.71
CA PHE A 477 -16.66 -6.85 23.05
C PHE A 477 -16.11 -7.92 24.01
N VAL A 478 -15.08 -7.61 24.79
CA VAL A 478 -14.45 -8.56 25.74
C VAL A 478 -15.41 -8.96 26.87
N GLU A 479 -16.19 -8.01 27.39
CA GLU A 479 -17.10 -8.25 28.52
C GLU A 479 -18.40 -8.95 28.10
N ARG A 480 -18.91 -8.70 26.88
CA ARG A 480 -20.23 -9.17 26.39
C ARG A 480 -20.14 -10.18 25.26
N GLY A 481 -19.01 -10.21 24.54
CA GLY A 481 -18.82 -10.93 23.28
C GLY A 481 -19.49 -10.26 22.08
N TYR A 482 -19.94 -9.01 22.20
CA TYR A 482 -20.37 -8.14 21.12
C TYR A 482 -20.33 -6.67 21.54
N VAL A 483 -20.25 -5.77 20.56
CA VAL A 483 -20.37 -4.33 20.78
C VAL A 483 -21.85 -3.95 20.67
N PRO A 484 -22.46 -3.30 21.68
CA PRO A 484 -23.83 -2.82 21.60
C PRO A 484 -24.02 -1.69 20.59
N TYR A 485 -25.14 -1.70 19.88
CA TYR A 485 -25.51 -0.60 19.01
C TYR A 485 -25.89 0.64 19.80
N ASN A 486 -25.30 1.77 19.43
CA ASN A 486 -25.63 3.09 19.97
C ASN A 486 -25.49 4.13 18.85
N ASN A 487 -26.61 4.69 18.41
CA ASN A 487 -26.64 5.63 17.30
C ASN A 487 -25.94 6.96 17.61
N ASP A 488 -25.82 7.32 18.88
CA ASP A 488 -25.23 8.60 19.31
C ASP A 488 -23.69 8.55 19.40
N VAL A 489 -23.09 7.37 19.19
CA VAL A 489 -21.65 7.15 19.28
C VAL A 489 -21.08 6.76 17.93
N PHE A 490 -20.52 7.70 17.20
CA PHE A 490 -19.94 7.47 15.89
C PHE A 490 -18.49 6.93 15.98
N PHE A 491 -17.64 7.56 16.80
CA PHE A 491 -16.27 7.13 17.09
C PHE A 491 -15.91 7.39 18.57
N GLY A 492 -15.10 6.54 19.15
CA GLY A 492 -14.17 6.94 20.21
C GLY A 492 -14.59 6.78 21.67
N THR A 493 -15.71 6.12 22.04
CA THR A 493 -15.98 5.88 23.45
C THR A 493 -16.13 4.40 23.77
N HIS A 494 -15.25 3.89 24.68
CA HIS A 494 -15.19 2.48 25.06
C HIS A 494 -16.40 1.97 25.85
N ASP A 495 -17.23 2.83 26.39
CA ASP A 495 -18.19 2.49 27.44
C ASP A 495 -19.66 2.56 27.00
N LYS A 496 -19.93 3.02 25.78
CA LYS A 496 -21.32 3.32 25.35
C LYS A 496 -21.79 2.54 24.12
N GLY A 497 -21.01 1.62 23.62
CA GLY A 497 -21.30 0.96 22.34
C GLY A 497 -20.95 1.84 21.14
N SER A 498 -21.44 1.48 19.96
CA SER A 498 -21.07 2.15 18.68
C SER A 498 -22.20 2.14 17.69
N SER A 499 -22.27 3.18 16.85
CA SER A 499 -23.10 3.16 15.64
C SER A 499 -22.62 2.13 14.61
N PHE A 500 -21.37 1.63 14.76
CA PHE A 500 -20.74 0.59 13.94
C PHE A 500 -20.67 -0.78 14.64
N SER A 501 -21.55 -1.02 15.57
CA SER A 501 -21.54 -2.15 16.49
C SER A 501 -21.34 -3.52 15.83
N VAL A 502 -21.99 -3.75 14.69
CA VAL A 502 -21.93 -5.04 13.99
C VAL A 502 -20.58 -5.22 13.32
N SER A 503 -20.11 -4.26 12.53
CA SER A 503 -18.80 -4.35 11.89
C SER A 503 -17.70 -4.52 12.92
N HIS A 504 -17.69 -3.74 14.01
CA HIS A 504 -16.71 -3.91 15.10
C HIS A 504 -16.77 -5.31 15.71
N THR A 505 -17.97 -5.85 15.98
CA THR A 505 -18.10 -7.21 16.55
C THR A 505 -17.56 -8.29 15.61
N LEU A 506 -17.88 -8.21 14.32
CA LEU A 506 -17.43 -9.18 13.31
C LEU A 506 -15.91 -9.15 13.15
N GLU A 507 -15.36 -7.96 13.00
CA GLU A 507 -13.93 -7.74 12.84
C GLU A 507 -13.15 -8.17 14.07
N TYR A 508 -13.63 -7.85 15.29
CA TYR A 508 -13.00 -8.28 16.53
C TYR A 508 -13.10 -9.79 16.73
N SER A 509 -14.19 -10.42 16.29
CA SER A 509 -14.32 -11.87 16.31
C SER A 509 -13.26 -12.53 15.42
N PHE A 510 -13.03 -11.99 14.23
CA PHE A 510 -11.99 -12.51 13.34
C PHE A 510 -10.58 -12.21 13.84
N SER A 511 -10.33 -11.03 14.37
CA SER A 511 -9.03 -10.66 14.93
C SER A 511 -8.69 -11.52 16.17
N ALA A 512 -9.66 -11.76 17.07
CA ALA A 512 -9.49 -12.68 18.20
C ALA A 512 -9.15 -14.10 17.74
N TYR A 513 -9.80 -14.61 16.69
CA TYR A 513 -9.45 -15.89 16.07
C TYR A 513 -8.00 -15.89 15.56
N ALA A 514 -7.56 -14.84 14.88
CA ALA A 514 -6.21 -14.76 14.34
C ALA A 514 -5.15 -14.88 15.45
N VAL A 515 -5.31 -14.13 16.53
CA VAL A 515 -4.39 -14.20 17.69
C VAL A 515 -4.54 -15.54 18.43
N ALA A 516 -5.74 -16.14 18.46
CA ALA A 516 -5.93 -17.49 18.99
C ALA A 516 -5.13 -18.54 18.22
N GLN A 517 -5.17 -18.51 16.89
CA GLN A 517 -4.40 -19.45 16.08
C GLN A 517 -2.88 -19.26 16.30
N TRP A 518 -2.43 -18.03 16.48
CA TRP A 518 -1.04 -17.76 16.86
C TRP A 518 -0.71 -18.29 18.26
N ALA A 519 -1.58 -18.06 19.24
CA ALA A 519 -1.47 -18.64 20.60
C ALA A 519 -1.36 -20.18 20.57
N LYS A 520 -2.19 -20.84 19.74
CA LYS A 520 -2.16 -22.30 19.53
C LYS A 520 -0.77 -22.77 19.06
N VAL A 521 -0.20 -22.11 18.05
CA VAL A 521 1.13 -22.44 17.50
C VAL A 521 2.23 -22.17 18.51
N LEU A 522 2.10 -21.12 19.35
CA LEU A 522 3.04 -20.81 20.43
C LEU A 522 2.84 -21.67 21.70
N GLY A 523 1.80 -22.53 21.75
CA GLY A 523 1.52 -23.36 22.92
C GLY A 523 0.87 -22.63 24.10
N LYS A 524 0.36 -21.41 23.92
CA LYS A 524 -0.29 -20.57 24.93
C LYS A 524 -1.78 -20.93 25.06
N GLN A 525 -2.06 -22.04 25.72
CA GLN A 525 -3.39 -22.69 25.73
C GLN A 525 -4.51 -21.86 26.38
N ASP A 526 -4.22 -21.07 27.42
CA ASP A 526 -5.25 -20.28 28.12
C ASP A 526 -5.68 -19.10 27.25
N ASP A 527 -4.72 -18.42 26.59
CA ASP A 527 -5.01 -17.36 25.64
C ASP A 527 -5.79 -17.91 24.44
N TYR A 528 -5.37 -19.08 23.91
CA TYR A 528 -6.09 -19.76 22.84
C TYR A 528 -7.56 -19.96 23.16
N LYS A 529 -7.87 -20.55 24.34
CA LYS A 529 -9.26 -20.82 24.74
C LYS A 529 -10.08 -19.54 24.87
N ARG A 530 -9.53 -18.52 25.56
CA ARG A 530 -10.19 -17.23 25.75
C ARG A 530 -10.50 -16.53 24.44
N LEU A 531 -9.51 -16.46 23.55
CA LEU A 531 -9.64 -15.80 22.25
C LEU A 531 -10.58 -16.57 21.31
N MET A 532 -10.56 -17.91 21.34
CA MET A 532 -11.51 -18.72 20.58
C MET A 532 -12.95 -18.52 21.05
N GLU A 533 -13.19 -18.30 22.35
CA GLU A 533 -14.51 -17.92 22.85
C GLU A 533 -14.96 -16.58 22.27
N LEU A 534 -14.09 -15.56 22.28
CA LEU A 534 -14.36 -14.25 21.68
C LEU A 534 -14.61 -14.33 20.17
N SER A 535 -13.92 -15.23 19.47
CA SER A 535 -14.09 -15.42 18.03
C SER A 535 -15.50 -15.85 17.60
N THR A 536 -16.31 -16.31 18.53
CA THR A 536 -17.72 -16.69 18.31
C THR A 536 -18.70 -15.51 18.44
N GLY A 537 -18.21 -14.32 18.73
CA GLY A 537 -19.03 -13.12 18.96
C GLY A 537 -19.99 -12.79 17.82
N TRP A 538 -19.57 -13.04 16.57
CA TRP A 538 -20.40 -12.87 15.37
C TRP A 538 -21.77 -13.58 15.49
N ALA A 539 -21.80 -14.75 16.10
CA ALA A 539 -23.01 -15.57 16.24
C ALA A 539 -24.07 -14.92 17.13
N LYS A 540 -23.67 -14.00 18.03
CA LYS A 540 -24.59 -13.24 18.88
C LYS A 540 -25.38 -12.17 18.09
N LEU A 541 -24.84 -11.73 16.97
CA LEU A 541 -25.48 -10.74 16.11
C LEU A 541 -26.23 -11.35 14.93
N PHE A 542 -26.11 -12.66 14.71
CA PHE A 542 -26.82 -13.33 13.63
C PHE A 542 -28.27 -13.56 14.00
N ASP A 543 -29.17 -13.04 13.18
CA ASP A 543 -30.60 -13.23 13.32
C ASP A 543 -31.05 -14.46 12.52
N ASP A 544 -31.53 -15.47 13.23
CA ASP A 544 -31.92 -16.75 12.62
C ASP A 544 -33.23 -16.65 11.81
N GLU A 545 -34.05 -15.60 11.97
CA GLU A 545 -35.26 -15.37 11.20
C GLU A 545 -34.93 -14.73 9.84
N SER A 546 -34.22 -13.61 9.84
CA SER A 546 -33.84 -12.88 8.60
C SER A 546 -32.64 -13.49 7.90
N LYS A 547 -31.86 -14.33 8.61
CA LYS A 547 -30.61 -14.93 8.12
C LYS A 547 -29.55 -13.91 7.70
N VAL A 548 -29.48 -12.80 8.43
CA VAL A 548 -28.43 -11.76 8.31
C VAL A 548 -27.95 -11.34 9.68
N VAL A 549 -26.82 -10.64 9.73
CA VAL A 549 -26.36 -9.99 10.96
C VAL A 549 -27.21 -8.76 11.25
N HIS A 550 -27.54 -8.55 12.53
CA HIS A 550 -28.49 -7.55 12.98
C HIS A 550 -27.95 -6.83 14.23
N PRO A 551 -27.94 -5.49 14.28
CA PRO A 551 -27.47 -4.77 15.46
C PRO A 551 -28.27 -5.10 16.72
N ARG A 552 -27.57 -5.29 17.86
CA ARG A 552 -28.18 -5.45 19.19
C ARG A 552 -27.83 -4.28 20.07
N VAL A 553 -28.80 -3.81 20.84
CA VAL A 553 -28.61 -2.82 21.90
C VAL A 553 -28.04 -3.45 23.17
N GLU A 554 -27.74 -2.64 24.17
CA GLU A 554 -27.12 -3.08 25.43
C GLU A 554 -27.97 -4.10 26.21
N SER A 555 -29.30 -4.03 26.11
CA SER A 555 -30.24 -5.01 26.71
C SER A 555 -30.15 -6.42 26.08
N GLY A 556 -29.52 -6.54 24.92
CA GLY A 556 -29.40 -7.78 24.15
C GLY A 556 -30.49 -7.98 23.09
N GLU A 557 -31.41 -7.03 22.97
CA GLU A 557 -32.47 -7.05 21.95
C GLU A 557 -31.94 -6.55 20.60
N PHE A 558 -32.48 -7.06 19.51
CA PHE A 558 -32.25 -6.50 18.18
C PHE A 558 -32.92 -5.14 18.03
N ILE A 559 -32.33 -4.25 17.21
CA ILE A 559 -32.97 -2.94 16.93
C ILE A 559 -34.24 -3.09 16.10
N ASP A 560 -35.22 -2.23 16.37
CA ASP A 560 -36.48 -2.18 15.60
C ASP A 560 -36.29 -1.51 14.24
N ASN A 561 -37.25 -1.77 13.34
CA ASN A 561 -37.34 -1.12 12.01
C ASN A 561 -36.03 -1.23 11.21
N PHE A 562 -35.44 -2.42 11.20
CA PHE A 562 -34.17 -2.68 10.54
C PHE A 562 -34.33 -2.96 9.05
N ASN A 563 -33.62 -2.21 8.22
CA ASN A 563 -33.48 -2.47 6.79
C ASN A 563 -32.07 -3.02 6.51
N PRO A 564 -31.93 -4.28 6.05
CA PRO A 564 -30.61 -4.88 5.81
C PRO A 564 -29.73 -4.17 4.77
N LEU A 565 -30.28 -3.33 3.91
CA LEU A 565 -29.53 -2.54 2.93
C LEU A 565 -29.24 -1.10 3.37
N GLU A 566 -29.71 -0.70 4.57
CA GLU A 566 -29.42 0.62 5.12
C GLU A 566 -27.96 0.70 5.56
N PRO A 567 -27.13 1.60 4.97
CA PRO A 567 -25.74 1.74 5.36
C PRO A 567 -25.61 2.51 6.68
N TRP A 568 -24.45 2.39 7.31
CA TRP A 568 -24.05 3.12 8.54
C TRP A 568 -24.80 2.74 9.82
N ARG A 569 -25.91 2.05 9.75
CA ARG A 569 -26.73 1.66 10.90
C ARG A 569 -26.29 0.32 11.50
N GLY A 570 -25.21 0.35 12.25
CA GLY A 570 -24.50 -0.81 12.79
C GLY A 570 -23.28 -1.21 11.97
N PHE A 571 -23.07 -0.61 10.82
CA PHE A 571 -22.09 -1.04 9.82
C PHE A 571 -21.21 0.14 9.39
N GLN A 572 -19.92 -0.01 9.51
CA GLN A 572 -18.96 0.94 8.97
C GLN A 572 -18.85 0.73 7.47
N GLU A 573 -19.13 1.79 6.71
CA GLU A 573 -19.00 1.79 5.24
C GLU A 573 -19.64 0.59 4.55
N GLY A 574 -20.85 0.21 5.00
CA GLY A 574 -21.54 -0.93 4.44
C GLY A 574 -22.92 -1.15 5.07
N ASN A 575 -23.49 -2.33 4.81
CA ASN A 575 -24.80 -2.74 5.26
C ASN A 575 -24.82 -4.20 5.71
N ALA A 576 -25.94 -4.67 6.26
CA ALA A 576 -26.04 -6.02 6.80
C ALA A 576 -25.88 -7.13 5.75
N VAL A 577 -26.29 -6.90 4.51
CA VAL A 577 -26.18 -7.90 3.45
C VAL A 577 -24.73 -8.15 3.11
N GLN A 578 -23.90 -7.10 3.03
CA GLN A 578 -22.45 -7.19 2.83
C GLN A 578 -21.78 -7.87 4.01
N TYR A 579 -22.01 -7.36 5.23
CA TYR A 579 -21.34 -7.83 6.45
C TYR A 579 -21.79 -9.21 6.96
N THR A 580 -22.94 -9.74 6.52
CA THR A 580 -23.33 -11.11 6.87
C THR A 580 -22.30 -12.15 6.45
N PHE A 581 -21.53 -11.88 5.41
CA PHE A 581 -20.49 -12.77 4.91
C PHE A 581 -19.12 -12.55 5.58
N PHE A 582 -19.00 -11.56 6.49
CA PHE A 582 -17.74 -11.30 7.18
C PHE A 582 -17.55 -12.24 8.39
N VAL A 583 -17.41 -13.52 8.10
CA VAL A 583 -17.13 -14.58 9.09
C VAL A 583 -16.03 -15.51 8.56
N PRO A 584 -14.83 -14.98 8.22
CA PRO A 584 -13.77 -15.80 7.61
C PRO A 584 -13.20 -16.86 8.57
N GLN A 585 -13.36 -16.68 9.88
CA GLN A 585 -12.92 -17.63 10.91
C GLN A 585 -13.84 -18.84 11.08
N ASP A 586 -15.07 -18.77 10.61
CA ASP A 586 -16.06 -19.84 10.78
C ASP A 586 -17.03 -19.92 9.58
N PRO A 587 -16.49 -20.08 8.35
CA PRO A 587 -17.33 -20.10 7.15
C PRO A 587 -18.33 -21.24 7.17
N GLU A 588 -17.96 -22.41 7.70
CA GLU A 588 -18.86 -23.57 7.83
C GLU A 588 -20.00 -23.28 8.82
N GLY A 589 -19.72 -22.67 9.97
CA GLY A 589 -20.74 -22.28 10.94
C GLY A 589 -21.72 -21.25 10.35
N LEU A 590 -21.26 -20.30 9.58
CA LEU A 590 -22.11 -19.35 8.85
C LEU A 590 -22.99 -20.09 7.81
N ILE A 591 -22.39 -20.96 7.00
CA ILE A 591 -23.12 -21.74 5.99
C ILE A 591 -24.20 -22.62 6.62
N GLN A 592 -23.89 -23.28 7.76
CA GLN A 592 -24.87 -24.11 8.50
C GLN A 592 -26.05 -23.27 9.03
N ARG A 593 -25.79 -22.07 9.59
CA ARG A 593 -26.84 -21.19 10.11
C ARG A 593 -27.71 -20.59 9.00
N VAL A 594 -27.15 -20.19 7.90
CA VAL A 594 -27.87 -19.71 6.73
C VAL A 594 -28.64 -20.84 6.06
N GLY A 595 -28.02 -22.02 5.95
CA GLY A 595 -28.43 -23.16 5.13
C GLY A 595 -27.71 -23.12 3.78
N ASN A 596 -27.07 -24.24 3.38
CA ASN A 596 -26.14 -24.27 2.22
C ASN A 596 -26.80 -23.77 0.92
N ASP A 597 -28.02 -24.21 0.62
CA ASP A 597 -28.70 -23.79 -0.61
C ASP A 597 -29.05 -22.30 -0.59
N LEU A 598 -29.56 -21.81 0.53
CA LEU A 598 -29.86 -20.37 0.69
C LEU A 598 -28.60 -19.53 0.64
N PHE A 599 -27.48 -19.99 1.27
CA PHE A 599 -26.21 -19.32 1.26
C PHE A 599 -25.70 -19.14 -0.18
N ASN A 600 -25.64 -20.22 -0.94
CA ASN A 600 -25.15 -20.18 -2.32
C ASN A 600 -26.05 -19.35 -3.25
N ASN A 601 -27.38 -19.48 -3.13
CA ASN A 601 -28.32 -18.74 -3.94
C ASN A 601 -28.28 -17.23 -3.62
N ARG A 602 -28.18 -16.86 -2.34
CA ARG A 602 -28.04 -15.47 -1.90
C ARG A 602 -26.72 -14.88 -2.41
N LEU A 603 -25.64 -15.62 -2.24
CA LEU A 603 -24.30 -15.18 -2.65
C LEU A 603 -24.20 -14.98 -4.17
N ASP A 604 -24.71 -15.90 -4.98
CA ASP A 604 -24.77 -15.73 -6.46
C ASP A 604 -25.70 -14.57 -6.87
N SER A 605 -26.81 -14.37 -6.14
CA SER A 605 -27.75 -13.29 -6.38
C SER A 605 -27.16 -11.91 -6.10
N ILE A 606 -26.40 -11.72 -5.01
CA ILE A 606 -25.80 -10.41 -4.69
C ILE A 606 -24.75 -10.01 -5.73
N PHE A 607 -23.95 -10.97 -6.23
CA PHE A 607 -23.01 -10.70 -7.34
C PHE A 607 -23.74 -10.37 -8.63
N THR A 608 -24.83 -11.10 -8.96
CA THR A 608 -25.65 -10.84 -10.14
C THR A 608 -26.26 -9.44 -10.10
N GLU A 609 -26.72 -9.00 -8.93
CA GLU A 609 -27.29 -7.66 -8.77
C GLU A 609 -26.21 -6.58 -8.81
N ALA A 610 -25.13 -6.75 -8.05
CA ALA A 610 -24.04 -5.77 -7.97
C ALA A 610 -23.31 -5.59 -9.31
N ARG A 611 -23.25 -6.64 -10.16
CA ARG A 611 -22.69 -6.54 -11.52
C ARG A 611 -23.37 -5.50 -12.37
N LYS A 612 -24.69 -5.28 -12.21
CA LYS A 612 -25.46 -4.26 -12.94
C LYS A 612 -24.95 -2.83 -12.67
N SER A 613 -24.34 -2.63 -11.51
CA SER A 613 -23.67 -1.40 -11.09
C SER A 613 -22.16 -1.58 -10.97
N ILE A 614 -21.56 -2.40 -11.86
CA ILE A 614 -20.13 -2.65 -11.92
C ILE A 614 -19.60 -3.03 -10.51
N PHE A 615 -20.26 -4.01 -9.89
CA PHE A 615 -19.95 -4.56 -8.56
C PHE A 615 -19.96 -3.55 -7.40
N GLY A 616 -20.87 -2.56 -7.45
CA GLY A 616 -21.16 -1.73 -6.30
C GLY A 616 -21.51 -0.29 -6.64
N GLY A 617 -20.53 0.55 -6.85
CA GLY A 617 -20.71 2.01 -7.00
C GLY A 617 -21.09 2.51 -8.40
N GLY A 618 -21.10 1.64 -9.42
CA GLY A 618 -21.30 2.04 -10.80
C GLY A 618 -20.17 2.92 -11.32
N LYS A 619 -20.48 3.82 -12.25
CA LYS A 619 -19.54 4.81 -12.80
C LYS A 619 -19.56 6.13 -12.02
N VAL A 620 -19.73 6.05 -10.71
CA VAL A 620 -19.78 7.23 -9.86
C VAL A 620 -18.42 7.39 -9.18
N THR A 621 -17.77 8.52 -9.43
CA THR A 621 -16.49 8.88 -8.81
C THR A 621 -16.65 9.38 -7.38
N TYR A 622 -17.25 8.57 -6.53
CA TYR A 622 -17.50 8.87 -5.13
C TYR A 622 -17.30 7.61 -4.30
N ALA A 623 -16.37 7.65 -3.35
CA ALA A 623 -15.94 6.49 -2.58
C ALA A 623 -17.06 5.72 -1.88
N PHE A 624 -18.09 6.42 -1.42
CA PHE A 624 -19.24 5.81 -0.75
C PHE A 624 -20.41 5.43 -1.67
N SER A 625 -20.19 5.38 -2.98
CA SER A 625 -21.27 5.10 -3.95
C SER A 625 -21.88 3.70 -3.84
N GLY A 626 -21.10 2.70 -3.39
CA GLY A 626 -21.52 1.30 -3.30
C GLY A 626 -22.13 0.87 -1.96
N LEU A 627 -22.31 1.76 -0.99
CA LEU A 627 -22.71 1.38 0.37
C LEU A 627 -24.10 0.77 0.49
N GLN A 628 -25.03 1.11 -0.41
CA GLN A 628 -26.37 0.53 -0.46
C GLN A 628 -26.48 -0.69 -1.37
N SER A 629 -25.42 -1.03 -2.09
CA SER A 629 -25.37 -2.23 -2.90
C SER A 629 -25.33 -3.49 -2.03
N PRO A 630 -25.88 -4.62 -2.48
CA PRO A 630 -25.76 -5.87 -1.75
C PRO A 630 -24.32 -6.44 -1.72
N TYR A 631 -23.46 -5.97 -2.61
CA TYR A 631 -22.03 -6.24 -2.66
C TYR A 631 -21.30 -5.02 -3.21
N ASN A 632 -20.20 -4.63 -2.60
CA ASN A 632 -19.34 -3.53 -3.06
C ASN A 632 -17.89 -3.98 -3.11
N HIS A 633 -17.38 -4.29 -4.32
CA HIS A 633 -16.00 -4.71 -4.49
C HIS A 633 -14.99 -3.59 -4.18
N GLY A 634 -15.39 -2.36 -4.35
CA GLY A 634 -14.55 -1.19 -4.06
C GLY A 634 -14.40 -0.86 -2.58
N ASN A 635 -14.94 -1.69 -1.68
CA ASN A 635 -14.79 -1.49 -0.24
C ASN A 635 -14.27 -2.75 0.46
N GLN A 636 -13.31 -2.58 1.34
CA GLN A 636 -12.45 -3.59 1.95
C GLN A 636 -13.21 -4.76 2.62
N PRO A 637 -14.30 -4.55 3.39
CA PRO A 637 -15.01 -5.67 4.04
C PRO A 637 -15.56 -6.73 3.09
N ASN A 638 -15.63 -6.43 1.79
CA ASN A 638 -16.23 -7.31 0.79
C ASN A 638 -15.21 -8.17 0.01
N LEU A 639 -13.92 -7.91 0.11
CA LEU A 639 -12.89 -8.45 -0.78
C LEU A 639 -12.72 -9.99 -0.73
N HIS A 640 -13.13 -10.64 0.35
CA HIS A 640 -13.06 -12.10 0.49
C HIS A 640 -14.33 -12.83 0.00
N ILE A 641 -15.45 -12.12 -0.18
CA ILE A 641 -16.79 -12.73 -0.34
C ILE A 641 -16.87 -13.63 -1.58
N SER A 642 -16.25 -13.23 -2.69
CA SER A 642 -16.24 -14.02 -3.95
C SER A 642 -15.54 -15.38 -3.82
N TRP A 643 -14.73 -15.58 -2.78
CA TRP A 643 -14.00 -16.82 -2.51
C TRP A 643 -14.72 -17.77 -1.56
N LEU A 644 -15.84 -17.35 -0.95
CA LEU A 644 -16.59 -18.16 0.02
C LEU A 644 -17.31 -19.35 -0.59
N PHE A 645 -17.57 -19.39 -1.90
CA PHE A 645 -18.13 -20.56 -2.56
C PHE A 645 -17.22 -21.81 -2.47
N ASN A 646 -15.91 -21.61 -2.25
CA ASN A 646 -14.97 -22.70 -2.01
C ASN A 646 -15.29 -23.46 -0.70
N PHE A 647 -15.92 -22.80 0.27
CA PHE A 647 -16.34 -23.38 1.55
C PHE A 647 -17.76 -23.94 1.52
N SER A 648 -18.52 -23.76 0.47
CA SER A 648 -19.89 -24.23 0.31
C SER A 648 -20.04 -25.36 -0.70
N GLY A 649 -18.90 -25.88 -1.23
CA GLY A 649 -18.86 -26.97 -2.21
C GLY A 649 -19.21 -26.53 -3.63
N LYS A 650 -19.13 -25.23 -3.95
CA LYS A 650 -19.39 -24.69 -5.29
C LYS A 650 -18.23 -23.83 -5.82
N PRO A 651 -16.97 -24.34 -5.85
CA PRO A 651 -15.82 -23.57 -6.27
C PRO A 651 -15.91 -23.02 -7.70
N TYR A 652 -16.70 -23.62 -8.58
CA TYR A 652 -16.94 -23.09 -9.92
C TYR A 652 -17.60 -21.70 -9.90
N LEU A 653 -18.35 -21.33 -8.85
CA LEU A 653 -18.90 -19.98 -8.68
C LEU A 653 -17.83 -18.98 -8.25
N THR A 654 -16.89 -19.38 -7.40
CA THR A 654 -15.68 -18.56 -7.15
C THR A 654 -14.95 -18.27 -8.46
N GLN A 655 -14.68 -19.29 -9.27
CA GLN A 655 -13.99 -19.16 -10.56
C GLN A 655 -14.69 -18.18 -11.50
N LYS A 656 -16.02 -18.26 -11.59
CA LYS A 656 -16.85 -17.36 -12.39
C LYS A 656 -16.77 -15.91 -11.88
N TRP A 657 -17.04 -15.70 -10.61
CA TRP A 657 -17.18 -14.34 -10.09
C TRP A 657 -15.87 -13.61 -9.96
N THR A 658 -14.79 -14.26 -9.58
CA THR A 658 -13.46 -13.65 -9.52
C THR A 658 -12.97 -13.20 -10.90
N ARG A 659 -13.20 -14.01 -11.96
CA ARG A 659 -12.89 -13.63 -13.35
C ARG A 659 -13.71 -12.42 -13.79
N LEU A 660 -15.02 -12.42 -13.58
CA LEU A 660 -15.90 -11.32 -13.96
C LEU A 660 -15.57 -10.03 -13.22
N ILE A 661 -15.18 -10.11 -11.95
CA ILE A 661 -14.70 -8.94 -11.20
C ILE A 661 -13.40 -8.40 -11.82
N CYS A 662 -12.42 -9.25 -12.11
CA CYS A 662 -11.17 -8.83 -12.75
C CYS A 662 -11.42 -8.18 -14.12
N ASP A 663 -12.35 -8.71 -14.90
CA ASP A 663 -12.63 -8.23 -16.24
C ASP A 663 -13.40 -6.89 -16.23
N GLU A 664 -14.38 -6.71 -15.33
CA GLU A 664 -15.36 -5.64 -15.43
C GLU A 664 -15.20 -4.51 -14.38
N PHE A 665 -14.73 -4.84 -13.17
CA PHE A 665 -14.54 -3.83 -12.13
C PHE A 665 -13.27 -3.01 -12.33
N TYR A 666 -12.19 -3.64 -12.78
CA TYR A 666 -10.88 -3.02 -12.98
C TYR A 666 -10.71 -2.48 -14.40
N GLY A 667 -10.26 -1.25 -14.53
CA GLY A 667 -10.00 -0.56 -15.80
C GLY A 667 -8.54 -0.19 -16.01
N VAL A 668 -8.28 0.53 -17.11
CA VAL A 668 -6.92 0.97 -17.53
C VAL A 668 -6.86 2.46 -17.85
N THR A 669 -7.80 3.24 -17.35
CA THR A 669 -7.83 4.70 -17.55
C THR A 669 -7.77 5.44 -16.22
N GLY A 670 -7.52 6.74 -16.25
CA GLY A 670 -7.55 7.58 -15.07
C GLY A 670 -8.90 7.57 -14.36
N GLU A 671 -10.02 7.56 -15.11
CA GLU A 671 -11.38 7.53 -14.56
C GLU A 671 -11.81 6.12 -14.11
N HIS A 672 -11.66 5.14 -14.99
CA HIS A 672 -11.90 3.73 -14.67
C HIS A 672 -10.57 3.07 -14.28
N GLY A 673 -10.12 3.39 -13.09
CA GLY A 673 -8.95 2.78 -12.48
C GLY A 673 -9.30 1.45 -11.81
N TYR A 674 -8.97 1.30 -10.56
CA TYR A 674 -9.40 0.15 -9.75
C TYR A 674 -10.74 0.47 -9.08
N GLY A 675 -11.78 0.49 -9.92
CA GLY A 675 -13.08 1.07 -9.65
C GLY A 675 -13.13 2.58 -9.96
N TYR A 676 -14.34 3.11 -10.07
CA TYR A 676 -14.57 4.53 -10.36
C TYR A 676 -14.49 5.38 -9.07
N GLY A 677 -13.30 5.86 -8.70
CA GLY A 677 -13.08 6.68 -7.52
C GLY A 677 -13.24 5.91 -6.19
N GLN A 678 -13.00 4.61 -6.19
CA GLN A 678 -13.00 3.77 -5.00
C GLN A 678 -11.70 3.93 -4.21
N ASP A 679 -11.73 3.54 -2.92
CA ASP A 679 -10.58 3.58 -2.05
C ASP A 679 -9.59 2.48 -2.38
N GLU A 680 -8.47 2.81 -2.98
CA GLU A 680 -7.44 1.82 -3.25
C GLU A 680 -6.56 1.51 -2.03
N ASP A 681 -6.53 2.37 -1.03
CA ASP A 681 -5.86 2.21 0.26
C ASP A 681 -4.53 1.45 0.19
N GLN A 682 -3.44 2.17 -0.02
CA GLN A 682 -2.09 1.58 -0.07
C GLN A 682 -1.91 0.49 -1.17
N GLY A 683 -2.78 0.47 -2.19
CA GLY A 683 -2.73 -0.51 -3.28
C GLY A 683 -3.46 -1.83 -2.97
N GLN A 684 -4.44 -1.82 -2.06
CA GLN A 684 -5.20 -3.02 -1.69
C GLN A 684 -6.00 -3.62 -2.84
N LEU A 685 -6.71 -2.79 -3.61
CA LEU A 685 -7.48 -3.27 -4.77
C LEU A 685 -6.54 -3.82 -5.85
N GLY A 686 -5.40 -3.17 -6.09
CA GLY A 686 -4.36 -3.67 -6.98
C GLY A 686 -3.82 -5.03 -6.53
N ALA A 687 -3.51 -5.19 -5.25
CA ALA A 687 -3.05 -6.47 -4.69
C ALA A 687 -4.11 -7.57 -4.80
N TRP A 688 -5.41 -7.24 -4.65
CA TRP A 688 -6.49 -8.20 -4.86
C TRP A 688 -6.52 -8.67 -6.33
N TYR A 689 -6.41 -7.74 -7.29
CA TYR A 689 -6.34 -8.10 -8.71
C TYR A 689 -5.16 -9.02 -9.02
N VAL A 690 -3.99 -8.74 -8.44
CA VAL A 690 -2.78 -9.56 -8.61
C VAL A 690 -3.03 -10.98 -8.11
N LEU A 691 -3.56 -11.14 -6.89
CA LEU A 691 -3.85 -12.46 -6.31
C LEU A 691 -4.91 -13.21 -7.12
N ALA A 692 -6.04 -12.57 -7.41
CA ALA A 692 -7.11 -13.16 -8.21
C ALA A 692 -6.65 -13.49 -9.63
N GLY A 693 -5.84 -12.61 -10.25
CA GLY A 693 -5.24 -12.83 -11.57
C GLY A 693 -4.28 -14.02 -11.62
N MET A 694 -3.60 -14.34 -10.51
CA MET A 694 -2.82 -15.56 -10.33
C MET A 694 -3.70 -16.79 -10.06
N GLY A 695 -4.96 -16.59 -9.68
CA GLY A 695 -5.88 -17.64 -9.26
C GLY A 695 -5.61 -18.17 -7.85
N LEU A 696 -5.05 -17.34 -6.96
CA LEU A 696 -4.75 -17.67 -5.57
C LEU A 696 -5.36 -16.64 -4.62
N PHE A 697 -5.89 -17.11 -3.49
CA PHE A 697 -6.39 -16.25 -2.42
C PHE A 697 -6.40 -16.98 -1.08
N ASP A 698 -6.51 -16.23 0.02
CA ASP A 698 -6.75 -16.79 1.34
C ASP A 698 -7.74 -15.92 2.11
N VAL A 699 -8.94 -16.42 2.33
CA VAL A 699 -9.99 -15.69 3.06
C VAL A 699 -9.66 -15.44 4.53
N GLN A 700 -8.65 -16.13 5.05
CA GLN A 700 -8.17 -15.94 6.42
C GLN A 700 -6.88 -15.13 6.54
N GLY A 701 -6.32 -14.63 5.43
CA GLY A 701 -5.14 -13.77 5.49
C GLY A 701 -3.89 -14.42 6.08
N GLY A 702 -3.75 -15.75 6.00
CA GLY A 702 -2.59 -16.48 6.52
C GLY A 702 -2.60 -16.73 8.02
N VAL A 703 -3.67 -16.42 8.74
CA VAL A 703 -3.69 -16.50 10.22
C VAL A 703 -3.93 -17.88 10.79
N CYS A 704 -4.47 -18.82 10.00
CA CYS A 704 -4.69 -20.18 10.45
C CYS A 704 -3.39 -20.85 10.90
N ASP A 705 -3.44 -21.79 11.83
CA ASP A 705 -2.27 -22.55 12.28
C ASP A 705 -1.57 -23.33 11.16
N LYS A 706 -2.30 -23.69 10.10
CA LYS A 706 -1.82 -24.24 8.84
C LYS A 706 -2.47 -23.51 7.68
N PRO A 707 -1.95 -22.33 7.29
CA PRO A 707 -2.58 -21.50 6.28
C PRO A 707 -2.68 -22.20 4.92
N THR A 708 -3.71 -21.84 4.17
CA THR A 708 -3.96 -22.37 2.83
C THR A 708 -3.98 -21.27 1.78
N PHE A 709 -3.89 -21.67 0.51
CA PHE A 709 -4.34 -20.86 -0.61
C PHE A 709 -5.51 -21.56 -1.29
N GLN A 710 -6.62 -20.82 -1.45
CA GLN A 710 -7.71 -21.24 -2.30
C GLN A 710 -7.33 -21.02 -3.76
N ILE A 711 -7.80 -21.93 -4.63
CA ILE A 711 -7.55 -21.90 -6.06
C ILE A 711 -8.79 -21.37 -6.76
N GLY A 712 -8.59 -20.32 -7.55
CA GLY A 712 -9.59 -19.72 -8.43
C GLY A 712 -9.23 -19.87 -9.89
N SER A 713 -9.69 -18.95 -10.73
CA SER A 713 -9.52 -18.99 -12.18
C SER A 713 -8.45 -17.97 -12.64
N PRO A 714 -7.21 -18.40 -12.95
CA PRO A 714 -6.15 -17.50 -13.37
C PRO A 714 -6.46 -16.75 -14.67
N LEU A 715 -5.96 -15.53 -14.81
CA LEU A 715 -6.08 -14.72 -16.03
C LEU A 715 -5.01 -15.06 -17.09
N PHE A 716 -3.92 -15.71 -16.70
CA PHE A 716 -2.72 -15.88 -17.50
C PHE A 716 -2.45 -17.36 -17.81
N ASP A 717 -1.78 -17.63 -18.92
CA ASP A 717 -1.41 -19.01 -19.31
C ASP A 717 -0.30 -19.56 -18.42
N LYS A 718 0.55 -18.69 -17.90
CA LYS A 718 1.59 -19.04 -16.93
C LYS A 718 1.80 -17.91 -15.94
N VAL A 719 1.96 -18.29 -14.68
CA VAL A 719 2.43 -17.42 -13.60
C VAL A 719 3.67 -18.07 -12.97
N GLU A 720 4.75 -17.33 -12.83
CA GLU A 720 5.95 -17.76 -12.14
C GLU A 720 6.28 -16.83 -11.00
N ILE A 721 6.31 -17.35 -9.77
CA ILE A 721 6.58 -16.59 -8.54
C ILE A 721 7.96 -17.01 -8.05
N LYS A 722 8.91 -16.08 -8.02
CA LYS A 722 10.24 -16.28 -7.43
C LYS A 722 10.12 -16.26 -5.91
N LEU A 723 10.51 -17.35 -5.26
CA LEU A 723 10.45 -17.47 -3.81
C LEU A 723 11.75 -17.00 -3.17
N ASN A 724 11.63 -16.23 -2.09
CA ASN A 724 12.79 -15.76 -1.34
C ASN A 724 13.41 -16.92 -0.55
N PRO A 725 14.72 -17.28 -0.77
CA PRO A 725 15.34 -18.44 -0.16
C PRO A 725 15.52 -18.35 1.37
N GLN A 726 15.41 -17.17 1.95
CA GLN A 726 15.42 -16.97 3.40
C GLN A 726 14.12 -17.47 4.05
N TYR A 727 13.01 -17.39 3.33
CA TYR A 727 11.66 -17.69 3.86
C TYR A 727 11.00 -18.92 3.21
N ALA A 728 11.55 -19.42 2.11
CA ALA A 728 11.00 -20.54 1.37
C ALA A 728 12.08 -21.59 1.07
N LYS A 729 11.65 -22.87 1.02
CA LYS A 729 12.54 -23.98 0.66
C LYS A 729 12.69 -24.13 -0.85
N GLY A 730 11.64 -23.78 -1.61
CA GLY A 730 11.62 -23.79 -3.06
C GLY A 730 12.25 -22.54 -3.67
N LYS A 731 12.61 -22.62 -4.95
CA LYS A 731 13.13 -21.47 -5.72
C LYS A 731 12.03 -20.68 -6.39
N SER A 732 11.00 -21.36 -6.86
CA SER A 732 9.84 -20.77 -7.53
C SER A 732 8.60 -21.64 -7.36
N PHE A 733 7.44 -21.00 -7.45
CA PHE A 733 6.16 -21.66 -7.64
C PHE A 733 5.59 -21.27 -9.00
N VAL A 734 5.13 -22.25 -9.77
CA VAL A 734 4.65 -22.03 -11.12
C VAL A 734 3.20 -22.47 -11.25
N ILE A 735 2.38 -21.65 -11.88
CA ILE A 735 1.01 -21.99 -12.27
C ILE A 735 1.00 -22.06 -13.79
N GLU A 736 0.65 -23.24 -14.36
CA GLU A 736 0.49 -23.46 -15.79
C GLU A 736 -0.98 -23.71 -16.10
N VAL A 737 -1.51 -23.01 -17.10
CA VAL A 737 -2.94 -23.04 -17.42
C VAL A 737 -3.15 -23.44 -18.89
N GLU A 738 -3.80 -24.56 -19.09
CA GLU A 738 -4.18 -25.07 -20.42
C GLU A 738 -5.58 -24.58 -20.79
N ASN A 739 -5.81 -24.26 -22.06
CA ASN A 739 -7.08 -23.81 -22.61
C ASN A 739 -7.62 -22.52 -21.98
N ASN A 740 -6.74 -21.59 -21.63
CA ASN A 740 -7.10 -20.33 -20.99
C ASN A 740 -7.62 -19.31 -22.02
N THR A 741 -8.88 -19.49 -22.43
CA THR A 741 -9.57 -18.53 -23.31
C THR A 741 -10.40 -17.53 -22.49
N PRO A 742 -10.80 -16.38 -23.04
CA PRO A 742 -11.56 -15.37 -22.30
C PRO A 742 -12.86 -15.88 -21.66
N ASP A 743 -13.48 -16.91 -22.23
CA ASP A 743 -14.70 -17.55 -21.73
C ASP A 743 -14.46 -18.84 -20.91
N ALA A 744 -13.22 -19.28 -20.80
CA ALA A 744 -12.84 -20.49 -20.08
C ALA A 744 -12.63 -20.23 -18.59
N TYR A 745 -13.70 -19.96 -17.86
CA TYR A 745 -13.65 -19.62 -16.44
C TYR A 745 -13.42 -20.81 -15.51
N TYR A 746 -13.78 -22.04 -15.96
CA TYR A 746 -13.99 -23.16 -15.06
C TYR A 746 -12.86 -24.17 -15.13
N ILE A 747 -12.32 -24.55 -13.97
CA ILE A 747 -11.30 -25.60 -13.85
C ILE A 747 -11.97 -26.95 -14.14
N GLN A 748 -11.46 -27.66 -15.14
CA GLN A 748 -11.90 -28.99 -15.50
C GLN A 748 -11.11 -30.09 -14.78
N SER A 749 -9.80 -29.85 -14.56
CA SER A 749 -8.92 -30.69 -13.78
C SER A 749 -7.72 -29.90 -13.28
N ALA A 750 -7.12 -30.37 -12.22
CA ALA A 750 -5.90 -29.80 -11.66
C ALA A 750 -4.88 -30.88 -11.31
N GLU A 751 -3.60 -30.55 -11.42
CA GLU A 751 -2.48 -31.35 -10.94
C GLU A 751 -1.53 -30.50 -10.11
N PHE A 752 -1.05 -31.04 -9.01
CA PHE A 752 -0.02 -30.42 -8.21
C PHE A 752 1.23 -31.32 -8.16
N ASN A 753 2.35 -30.83 -8.70
CA ASN A 753 3.59 -31.58 -8.82
C ASN A 753 3.42 -32.96 -9.51
N GLY A 754 2.62 -32.99 -10.60
CA GLY A 754 2.35 -34.19 -11.40
C GLY A 754 1.38 -35.19 -10.76
N LYS A 755 0.70 -34.82 -9.67
CA LYS A 755 -0.34 -35.63 -9.03
C LYS A 755 -1.70 -34.93 -9.20
N PRO A 756 -2.78 -35.67 -9.49
CA PRO A 756 -4.11 -35.09 -9.51
C PRO A 756 -4.44 -34.34 -8.22
N LEU A 757 -4.98 -33.15 -8.36
CA LEU A 757 -5.48 -32.33 -7.27
C LEU A 757 -6.99 -32.17 -7.41
N ASN A 758 -7.73 -32.80 -6.49
CA ASN A 758 -9.20 -32.74 -6.49
C ASN A 758 -9.73 -31.68 -5.52
N ASP A 759 -8.86 -31.04 -4.75
CA ASP A 759 -9.21 -30.00 -3.80
C ASP A 759 -9.06 -28.61 -4.45
N CYS A 760 -9.93 -27.66 -4.10
CA CYS A 760 -9.85 -26.29 -4.57
C CYS A 760 -8.89 -25.43 -3.74
N TRP A 761 -7.91 -26.05 -3.10
CA TRP A 761 -6.94 -25.37 -2.23
C TRP A 761 -5.66 -26.20 -2.04
N ILE A 762 -4.60 -25.54 -1.58
CA ILE A 762 -3.32 -26.14 -1.17
C ILE A 762 -2.84 -25.51 0.14
N TYR A 763 -2.02 -26.23 0.92
CA TYR A 763 -1.33 -25.62 2.06
C TYR A 763 -0.26 -24.63 1.60
N ARG A 764 -0.12 -23.50 2.31
CA ARG A 764 0.99 -22.55 2.07
C ARG A 764 2.36 -23.19 2.27
N GLU A 765 2.48 -24.13 3.20
CA GLU A 765 3.72 -24.90 3.37
C GLU A 765 4.13 -25.63 2.09
N ASP A 766 3.19 -26.18 1.35
CA ASP A 766 3.48 -26.86 0.08
C ASP A 766 3.80 -25.85 -1.03
N PHE A 767 3.12 -24.70 -1.06
CA PHE A 767 3.45 -23.61 -1.96
C PHE A 767 4.91 -23.15 -1.76
N PHE A 768 5.35 -22.93 -0.52
CA PHE A 768 6.72 -22.48 -0.22
C PHE A 768 7.80 -23.55 -0.38
N LYS A 769 7.42 -24.81 -0.60
CA LYS A 769 8.35 -25.86 -1.07
C LYS A 769 8.68 -25.68 -2.55
N GLY A 770 7.92 -24.86 -3.27
CA GLY A 770 7.99 -24.71 -4.72
C GLY A 770 7.30 -25.86 -5.46
N GLY A 771 7.24 -25.71 -6.76
CA GLY A 771 6.61 -26.72 -7.62
C GLY A 771 5.71 -26.13 -8.69
N THR A 772 4.87 -26.97 -9.26
CA THR A 772 3.99 -26.59 -10.36
C THR A 772 2.55 -27.00 -10.08
N LEU A 773 1.65 -26.03 -10.15
CA LEU A 773 0.20 -26.22 -10.22
C LEU A 773 -0.22 -26.13 -11.69
N LYS A 774 -0.78 -27.21 -12.23
CA LYS A 774 -1.32 -27.24 -13.59
C LYS A 774 -2.83 -27.23 -13.53
N LEU A 775 -3.46 -26.33 -14.29
CA LEU A 775 -4.90 -26.20 -14.37
C LEU A 775 -5.34 -26.37 -15.83
N LYS A 776 -6.35 -27.18 -16.07
CA LYS A 776 -7.00 -27.27 -17.37
C LYS A 776 -8.35 -26.56 -17.28
N MET A 777 -8.53 -25.53 -18.11
CA MET A 777 -9.72 -24.69 -18.11
C MET A 777 -10.75 -25.12 -19.16
N GLY A 778 -11.99 -24.68 -18.97
CA GLY A 778 -13.10 -24.85 -19.91
C GLY A 778 -14.21 -23.82 -19.69
N ASN A 779 -15.13 -23.74 -20.64
CA ASN A 779 -16.23 -22.77 -20.61
C ASN A 779 -17.54 -23.33 -19.98
N THR A 780 -17.51 -24.57 -19.53
CA THR A 780 -18.66 -25.23 -18.89
C THR A 780 -18.34 -25.47 -17.41
N PRO A 781 -19.23 -25.12 -16.47
CA PRO A 781 -19.01 -25.38 -15.05
C PRO A 781 -18.72 -26.86 -14.76
N ASN A 782 -17.60 -27.12 -14.09
CA ASN A 782 -17.33 -28.44 -13.52
C ASN A 782 -17.80 -28.44 -12.06
N VAL A 783 -18.96 -29.02 -11.80
CA VAL A 783 -19.59 -29.05 -10.48
C VAL A 783 -18.99 -30.13 -9.57
N GLU A 784 -18.11 -30.98 -10.10
CA GLU A 784 -17.53 -32.09 -9.35
C GLU A 784 -16.15 -31.76 -8.75
N TRP A 785 -15.37 -30.90 -9.42
CA TRP A 785 -14.04 -30.55 -8.97
C TRP A 785 -14.06 -29.63 -7.74
N GLY A 786 -13.33 -29.98 -6.71
CA GLY A 786 -13.10 -29.16 -5.50
C GLY A 786 -14.26 -29.09 -4.52
N LYS A 787 -15.33 -29.92 -4.70
CA LYS A 787 -16.53 -29.85 -3.88
C LYS A 787 -16.46 -30.65 -2.58
N ASP A 788 -15.62 -31.70 -2.51
CA ASP A 788 -15.71 -32.73 -1.48
C ASP A 788 -14.89 -32.39 -0.23
N VAL A 789 -13.79 -31.65 -0.38
CA VAL A 789 -12.90 -31.28 0.72
C VAL A 789 -12.81 -29.77 0.82
N LEU A 790 -13.43 -29.22 1.85
CA LEU A 790 -13.42 -27.79 2.11
C LEU A 790 -12.01 -27.30 2.48
N PRO A 791 -11.66 -26.01 2.16
CA PRO A 791 -10.40 -25.45 2.61
C PRO A 791 -10.26 -25.56 4.13
N TYR A 792 -9.06 -25.93 4.58
CA TYR A 792 -8.77 -25.98 6.01
C TYR A 792 -8.78 -24.56 6.61
N TYR A 793 -9.43 -24.39 7.75
CA TYR A 793 -9.61 -23.08 8.39
C TYR A 793 -9.40 -23.12 9.93
N GLY A 794 -8.54 -24.05 10.42
CA GLY A 794 -8.09 -24.10 11.82
C GLY A 794 -9.00 -24.87 12.80
N LYS A 795 -10.05 -25.51 12.33
CA LYS A 795 -10.95 -26.38 13.10
C LYS A 795 -10.74 -27.86 12.79
#